data_2d65ae35462c392390105a4ac564b8b4
#
_entry.id   2d65ae35462c392390105a4ac564b8b4
#
_cell.length_a   1.000
_cell.length_b   1.000
_cell.length_c   1.000
_cell.angle_alpha   90.00
_cell.angle_beta   90.00
_cell.angle_gamma   90.00
#
_symmetry.space_group_name_H-M   'P 1'
#
loop_
_entity.id
_entity.type
_entity.pdbx_description
1 polymer ?
#
loop_
_entity_poly.entity_id
_entity_poly.type
_entity_poly.pdbx_seq_one_letter_code
_entity_poly.pdbx_strand_id
1 'polypeptide(L)'
;MGAITYGDHLIGYRPVTRMGKGDGPGFDSLAAGTYRVVYAGNGSSEDLTKYLGADYGDLSHTILLEELGGTDSRGKDVEVKHKIKALKSLTSKPAGVLLGHWYDTETPVKWSVDRWFSIPMGTITTSDRNRLYDAIKASGTGSIEVGVSPSTTLTVPEGLSASDFSSTGATPDLRLKPEVAAPGGRVASATPGNDYDNESGTAEASGQAAAVATLVRQRVASDPAFAGLSDAEKNAVVTKLLMGTARPIADAQQDDGTFYSPRRVGAGLVDAAGATTSFVYPTVVGAANPSRPKADLGEGTSGWTFQVTLTNVSDTARTFTLGGQALSEKVESMLLSHHSTNWAGKGIDLTFSADSVTVPAKGEATVTVTVTPREAFASYAAANTPKGTFIDGAVTFTSTDGAPNLTVPYMGFYGSWGAPAIFDQVTPNNHISGYGSTFMDGNLPFGQQSPFDVEDERMINGVDPDLFIITRSTDENARRGVRSGTVLLRSVSSLTYTFTNEAGQTIRTFTCGRADRSIYDVQERSPRTVEDSVPGCAPWFSGYAPDGSELPDGRYTLTIEGTTEGPSPSTQQISYGLTLDTKAPVISNVTVSGDGNERTLSFDVADSSPISAVGFSATADGPIVERGAEVYPTERGEDGLVHRHFDIALKDTLASIGDDPSSIYLHVWDWPANKGTAPVALKTIPMTSLALSQTSATLSVGETLTLSATHEPADANVTALSWSSSDEAVATVSATGEVSAVGAGDATITVTDPTQPSVTASATIHVSAPAPAAKAGTWKRDGRGWWYRYEDGTYPTDTTLAIDGATYRFDARGYMRTGWVEDHGSWYYHKASGAQASGWILDGISWYYLDPATGAMATGWVKDGDTWYYLNPTTGKMMTGWLKDGGAWYYLKTGSGAMATGRLRIFWTWYTFSETGQLIS
;
A
#
# COMPACT_ATOMS: atom_id res chain seq x y z
N MET A 1 15.73 36.14 2.34
CA MET A 1 15.41 35.50 1.04
C MET A 1 15.86 36.41 -0.06
N GLY A 2 16.46 35.90 -1.14
CA GLY A 2 16.68 36.65 -2.34
C GLY A 2 15.34 37.00 -3.02
N ALA A 3 15.29 38.04 -3.81
CA ALA A 3 14.10 38.42 -4.56
C ALA A 3 14.45 38.89 -5.96
N ILE A 4 13.52 38.68 -6.89
CA ILE A 4 13.50 39.24 -8.23
C ILE A 4 12.26 40.14 -8.36
N THR A 5 12.25 41.05 -9.29
CA THR A 5 11.13 42.00 -9.50
C THR A 5 10.38 41.66 -10.77
N TYR A 6 9.03 41.67 -10.71
CA TYR A 6 8.15 41.63 -11.87
C TYR A 6 7.12 42.76 -11.77
N GLY A 7 7.28 43.80 -12.56
CA GLY A 7 6.56 45.04 -12.37
C GLY A 7 6.84 45.64 -10.98
N ASP A 8 5.78 45.95 -10.24
CA ASP A 8 5.87 46.40 -8.85
C ASP A 8 5.93 45.28 -7.81
N HIS A 9 5.92 44.01 -8.22
CA HIS A 9 5.94 42.87 -7.33
C HIS A 9 7.35 42.34 -7.07
N LEU A 10 7.64 42.03 -5.80
CA LEU A 10 8.82 41.28 -5.39
C LEU A 10 8.47 39.83 -5.30
N ILE A 11 9.19 38.96 -6.05
CA ILE A 11 9.07 37.50 -6.03
C ILE A 11 10.25 36.98 -5.22
N GLY A 12 9.93 36.51 -4.03
CA GLY A 12 10.93 35.85 -3.18
C GLY A 12 11.32 34.48 -3.70
N TYR A 13 12.60 34.15 -3.65
CA TYR A 13 13.09 32.81 -3.97
C TYR A 13 14.01 32.26 -2.90
N ARG A 14 14.09 30.94 -2.82
CA ARG A 14 15.05 30.21 -1.99
C ARG A 14 16.01 29.44 -2.88
N PRO A 15 17.34 29.61 -2.76
CA PRO A 15 18.29 28.86 -3.55
C PRO A 15 18.13 27.34 -3.33
N VAL A 16 18.25 26.57 -4.39
CA VAL A 16 18.30 25.11 -4.29
C VAL A 16 19.63 24.71 -3.65
N THR A 17 19.58 23.90 -2.61
CA THR A 17 20.76 23.47 -1.86
C THR A 17 21.42 22.22 -2.44
N ARG A 18 22.70 22.03 -2.13
CA ARG A 18 23.46 20.82 -2.50
C ARG A 18 23.72 20.01 -1.25
N MET A 19 23.27 18.75 -1.20
CA MET A 19 23.44 17.87 -0.05
C MET A 19 24.88 17.88 0.47
N GLY A 20 25.05 18.26 1.72
CA GLY A 20 26.35 18.30 2.40
C GLY A 20 27.32 19.39 1.97
N LYS A 21 26.87 20.39 1.15
CA LYS A 21 27.73 21.46 0.62
C LYS A 21 27.09 22.86 0.64
N GLY A 22 25.96 23.05 1.34
CA GLY A 22 25.28 24.34 1.47
C GLY A 22 24.52 24.75 0.20
N ASP A 23 24.14 26.02 0.11
CA ASP A 23 23.36 26.54 -0.98
C ASP A 23 24.07 26.45 -2.33
N GLY A 24 23.30 26.17 -3.37
CA GLY A 24 23.75 26.33 -4.74
C GLY A 24 23.81 27.81 -5.14
N PRO A 25 24.25 28.14 -6.36
CA PRO A 25 24.21 29.52 -6.82
C PRO A 25 22.77 30.02 -6.87
N GLY A 26 22.52 31.15 -6.20
CA GLY A 26 21.25 31.88 -6.27
C GLY A 26 21.29 32.95 -7.35
N PHE A 27 20.17 33.68 -7.57
CA PHE A 27 20.06 34.73 -8.55
C PHE A 27 20.89 35.97 -8.17
N ASP A 28 21.34 36.06 -6.93
CA ASP A 28 22.31 37.06 -6.46
C ASP A 28 23.71 36.91 -7.08
N SER A 29 23.97 35.74 -7.67
CA SER A 29 25.20 35.49 -8.46
C SER A 29 25.14 36.04 -9.89
N LEU A 30 23.95 36.46 -10.35
CA LEU A 30 23.77 37.06 -11.66
C LEU A 30 24.13 38.57 -11.63
N ALA A 31 24.50 39.12 -12.79
CA ALA A 31 24.65 40.56 -12.94
C ALA A 31 23.28 41.24 -12.74
N ALA A 32 23.29 42.46 -12.13
CA ALA A 32 22.08 43.25 -12.06
C ALA A 32 21.59 43.64 -13.46
N GLY A 33 20.30 43.46 -13.70
CA GLY A 33 19.71 43.73 -15.00
C GLY A 33 18.35 43.11 -15.23
N THR A 34 17.87 43.20 -16.45
CA THR A 34 16.62 42.65 -16.91
C THR A 34 16.86 41.30 -17.59
N TYR A 35 16.08 40.30 -17.21
CA TYR A 35 16.16 38.94 -17.75
C TYR A 35 14.78 38.55 -18.30
N ARG A 36 14.81 37.86 -19.43
CA ARG A 36 13.63 37.24 -20.02
C ARG A 36 13.22 35.99 -19.24
N VAL A 37 11.94 35.82 -18.92
CA VAL A 37 11.42 34.56 -18.32
C VAL A 37 10.56 33.83 -19.34
N VAL A 38 10.83 32.54 -19.53
CA VAL A 38 10.09 31.63 -20.43
C VAL A 38 9.63 30.42 -19.64
N TYR A 39 8.38 30.03 -19.85
CA TYR A 39 7.86 28.78 -19.26
C TYR A 39 8.48 27.56 -19.96
N ALA A 40 8.93 26.61 -19.18
CA ALA A 40 9.67 25.43 -19.64
C ALA A 40 9.07 24.10 -19.12
N GLY A 41 7.77 24.12 -18.77
CA GLY A 41 7.04 22.94 -18.31
C GLY A 41 7.64 22.34 -17.05
N ASN A 42 7.73 21.02 -16.99
CA ASN A 42 8.33 20.30 -15.87
C ASN A 42 9.87 20.17 -15.95
N GLY A 43 10.51 20.84 -16.91
CA GLY A 43 11.98 20.83 -17.08
C GLY A 43 12.55 19.48 -17.57
N SER A 44 11.73 18.57 -18.07
CA SER A 44 12.21 17.38 -18.79
C SER A 44 12.82 17.76 -20.13
N SER A 45 13.66 16.90 -20.70
CA SER A 45 14.22 17.14 -22.04
C SER A 45 13.13 17.32 -23.10
N GLU A 46 11.99 16.66 -22.94
CA GLU A 46 10.82 16.74 -23.80
C GLU A 46 10.13 18.11 -23.69
N ASP A 47 9.84 18.56 -22.46
CA ASP A 47 9.21 19.86 -22.21
C ASP A 47 10.15 21.00 -22.61
N LEU A 48 11.45 20.92 -22.34
CA LEU A 48 12.41 21.91 -22.83
C LEU A 48 12.36 22.00 -24.37
N THR A 49 12.31 20.88 -25.08
CA THR A 49 12.17 20.87 -26.53
C THR A 49 10.84 21.48 -26.99
N LYS A 50 9.75 21.14 -26.30
CA LYS A 50 8.40 21.62 -26.62
C LYS A 50 8.24 23.14 -26.43
N TYR A 51 8.71 23.69 -25.31
CA TYR A 51 8.47 25.07 -24.93
C TYR A 51 9.55 26.04 -25.43
N LEU A 52 10.81 25.60 -25.56
CA LEU A 52 11.87 26.42 -26.12
C LEU A 52 11.94 26.33 -27.66
N GLY A 53 11.48 25.23 -28.24
CA GLY A 53 11.67 24.92 -29.65
C GLY A 53 13.05 24.32 -29.95
N ALA A 54 13.22 23.81 -31.16
CA ALA A 54 14.50 23.19 -31.58
C ALA A 54 15.64 24.21 -31.76
N ASP A 55 15.30 25.47 -32.04
CA ASP A 55 16.26 26.56 -32.31
C ASP A 55 16.04 27.74 -31.34
N TYR A 56 16.24 27.47 -30.06
CA TYR A 56 15.98 28.43 -28.97
C TYR A 56 17.01 29.56 -28.83
N GLY A 57 18.08 29.53 -29.59
CA GLY A 57 19.10 30.60 -29.61
C GLY A 57 19.93 30.72 -28.33
N ASP A 58 20.34 31.93 -28.00
CA ASP A 58 21.10 32.22 -26.77
C ASP A 58 20.18 32.39 -25.55
N LEU A 59 20.40 31.56 -24.53
CA LEU A 59 19.67 31.60 -23.26
C LEU A 59 20.43 32.32 -22.13
N SER A 60 21.61 32.88 -22.37
CA SER A 60 22.46 33.50 -21.33
C SER A 60 21.77 34.65 -20.55
N HIS A 61 20.71 35.26 -21.12
CA HIS A 61 19.86 36.28 -20.50
C HIS A 61 18.43 35.76 -20.29
N THR A 62 18.22 34.46 -20.23
CA THR A 62 16.89 33.85 -20.04
C THR A 62 16.85 33.05 -18.75
N ILE A 63 15.83 33.29 -17.95
CA ILE A 63 15.47 32.49 -16.79
C ILE A 63 14.33 31.55 -17.21
N LEU A 64 14.45 30.27 -16.91
CA LEU A 64 13.41 29.29 -17.16
C LEU A 64 12.46 29.21 -15.96
N LEU A 65 11.17 29.24 -16.20
CA LEU A 65 10.14 28.96 -15.21
C LEU A 65 9.71 27.50 -15.38
N GLU A 66 10.07 26.65 -14.43
CA GLU A 66 9.77 25.21 -14.43
C GLU A 66 8.86 24.84 -13.27
N GLU A 67 8.10 23.78 -13.42
CA GLU A 67 7.35 23.17 -12.32
C GLU A 67 8.25 22.27 -11.48
N LEU A 68 8.22 22.42 -10.16
CA LEU A 68 8.91 21.52 -9.25
C LEU A 68 8.10 20.22 -9.12
N GLY A 69 8.49 19.17 -9.84
CA GLY A 69 7.75 17.94 -9.98
C GLY A 69 7.14 17.78 -11.38
N GLY A 70 6.16 16.91 -11.54
CA GLY A 70 5.55 16.55 -12.82
C GLY A 70 6.08 15.25 -13.40
N THR A 71 5.35 14.66 -14.33
CA THR A 71 5.73 13.40 -15.00
C THR A 71 6.16 13.65 -16.43
N ASP A 72 7.07 12.81 -16.96
CA ASP A 72 7.41 12.79 -18.39
C ASP A 72 6.28 12.10 -19.19
N SER A 73 6.41 12.08 -20.52
CA SER A 73 5.42 11.45 -21.43
C SER A 73 5.19 9.95 -21.18
N ARG A 74 6.04 9.31 -20.38
CA ARG A 74 5.94 7.92 -19.97
C ARG A 74 5.35 7.75 -18.57
N GLY A 75 4.85 8.85 -17.96
CA GLY A 75 4.31 8.85 -16.60
C GLY A 75 5.35 8.75 -15.48
N LYS A 76 6.65 8.92 -15.79
CA LYS A 76 7.72 8.87 -14.80
C LYS A 76 8.01 10.25 -14.23
N ASP A 77 8.14 10.33 -12.89
CA ASP A 77 8.45 11.59 -12.19
C ASP A 77 9.74 12.25 -12.66
N VAL A 78 9.64 13.56 -12.90
CA VAL A 78 10.78 14.41 -13.30
C VAL A 78 11.39 15.04 -12.05
N GLU A 79 12.26 14.30 -11.38
CA GLU A 79 13.01 14.81 -10.24
C GLU A 79 14.00 15.92 -10.65
N VAL A 80 14.36 16.80 -9.70
CA VAL A 80 15.33 17.91 -9.99
C VAL A 80 16.66 17.41 -10.57
N LYS A 81 17.10 16.21 -10.20
CA LYS A 81 18.29 15.60 -10.83
C LYS A 81 18.15 15.37 -12.34
N HIS A 82 16.93 15.05 -12.81
CA HIS A 82 16.63 14.87 -14.23
C HIS A 82 16.60 16.23 -14.96
N LYS A 83 16.01 17.27 -14.31
CA LYS A 83 16.02 18.64 -14.81
C LYS A 83 17.46 19.16 -14.97
N ILE A 84 18.31 18.97 -13.95
CA ILE A 84 19.75 19.34 -14.04
C ILE A 84 20.44 18.63 -15.20
N LYS A 85 20.12 17.34 -15.46
CA LYS A 85 20.66 16.60 -16.59
C LYS A 85 20.17 17.16 -17.91
N ALA A 86 18.89 17.48 -18.03
CA ALA A 86 18.30 18.11 -19.22
C ALA A 86 18.91 19.49 -19.50
N LEU A 87 19.03 20.35 -18.48
CA LEU A 87 19.69 21.67 -18.59
C LEU A 87 21.16 21.56 -19.03
N LYS A 88 21.88 20.51 -18.58
CA LYS A 88 23.26 20.26 -19.02
C LYS A 88 23.37 19.87 -20.50
N SER A 89 22.33 19.33 -21.11
CA SER A 89 22.30 18.96 -22.52
C SER A 89 22.02 20.12 -23.47
N LEU A 90 21.49 21.26 -22.95
CA LEU A 90 21.25 22.44 -23.79
C LEU A 90 22.55 23.00 -24.37
N THR A 91 22.52 23.46 -25.61
CA THR A 91 23.66 24.07 -26.28
C THR A 91 23.99 25.44 -25.70
N SER A 92 22.98 26.27 -25.42
CA SER A 92 23.10 27.50 -24.64
C SER A 92 22.49 27.28 -23.24
N LYS A 93 23.21 27.72 -22.19
CA LYS A 93 22.75 27.55 -20.81
C LYS A 93 21.88 28.73 -20.43
N PRO A 94 20.74 28.51 -19.73
CA PRO A 94 19.94 29.61 -19.19
C PRO A 94 20.70 30.34 -18.08
N ALA A 95 20.39 31.62 -17.91
CA ALA A 95 20.90 32.43 -16.81
C ALA A 95 20.51 31.86 -15.44
N GLY A 96 19.31 31.30 -15.35
CA GLY A 96 18.82 30.66 -14.13
C GLY A 96 17.54 29.87 -14.33
N VAL A 97 17.07 29.22 -13.27
CA VAL A 97 15.81 28.46 -13.24
C VAL A 97 15.02 28.78 -11.99
N LEU A 98 13.77 29.19 -12.18
CA LEU A 98 12.77 29.32 -11.13
C LEU A 98 11.91 28.03 -11.09
N LEU A 99 11.87 27.40 -9.95
CA LEU A 99 11.12 26.16 -9.70
C LEU A 99 9.86 26.49 -8.91
N GLY A 100 8.72 26.49 -9.57
CA GLY A 100 7.43 26.76 -8.94
C GLY A 100 6.80 25.50 -8.39
N HIS A 101 6.30 25.56 -7.15
CA HIS A 101 5.53 24.48 -6.57
C HIS A 101 4.17 24.34 -7.26
N TRP A 102 3.62 23.10 -7.21
CA TRP A 102 2.30 22.77 -7.73
C TRP A 102 1.21 22.76 -6.63
N TYR A 103 1.62 22.77 -5.35
CA TYR A 103 0.72 22.96 -4.21
C TYR A 103 1.04 24.29 -3.51
N ASP A 104 0.02 24.87 -2.89
CA ASP A 104 0.14 26.22 -2.33
C ASP A 104 1.11 26.26 -1.14
N THR A 105 2.02 27.24 -1.16
CA THR A 105 3.02 27.44 -0.12
C THR A 105 3.13 28.92 0.19
N GLU A 106 3.15 29.28 1.47
CA GLU A 106 3.38 30.67 1.89
C GLU A 106 4.78 31.17 1.59
N THR A 107 5.73 30.24 1.54
CA THR A 107 7.14 30.54 1.29
C THR A 107 7.74 29.58 0.28
N PRO A 108 8.78 30.01 -0.44
CA PRO A 108 9.55 29.12 -1.28
C PRO A 108 10.14 27.96 -0.47
N VAL A 109 9.94 26.75 -0.95
CA VAL A 109 10.31 25.52 -0.24
C VAL A 109 11.81 25.28 -0.29
N LYS A 110 12.40 24.80 0.80
CA LYS A 110 13.79 24.33 0.79
C LYS A 110 13.90 23.04 -0.01
N TRP A 111 14.70 23.07 -1.07
CA TRP A 111 14.94 21.89 -1.89
C TRP A 111 16.41 21.56 -1.97
N SER A 112 16.76 20.30 -1.82
CA SER A 112 18.15 19.81 -1.84
C SER A 112 18.36 18.75 -2.90
N VAL A 113 19.50 18.80 -3.59
CA VAL A 113 19.89 17.79 -4.58
C VAL A 113 21.28 17.23 -4.28
N ASP A 114 21.50 15.99 -4.66
CA ASP A 114 22.74 15.25 -4.48
C ASP A 114 23.79 15.53 -5.57
N ARG A 115 23.44 16.37 -6.58
CA ARG A 115 24.26 16.57 -7.78
C ARG A 115 24.81 17.98 -7.88
N TRP A 116 26.00 18.08 -8.47
CA TRP A 116 26.61 19.36 -8.79
C TRP A 116 25.88 20.08 -9.94
N PHE A 117 25.56 21.34 -9.73
CA PHE A 117 25.04 22.28 -10.74
C PHE A 117 25.67 23.66 -10.57
N SER A 118 25.76 24.41 -11.66
CA SER A 118 26.35 25.77 -11.71
C SER A 118 25.37 26.84 -12.17
N ILE A 119 24.19 26.45 -12.65
CA ILE A 119 23.15 27.38 -13.07
C ILE A 119 22.40 27.85 -11.80
N PRO A 120 22.20 29.16 -11.60
CA PRO A 120 21.35 29.67 -10.51
C PRO A 120 19.97 29.01 -10.53
N MET A 121 19.59 28.39 -9.42
CA MET A 121 18.28 27.76 -9.27
C MET A 121 17.63 28.20 -7.96
N GLY A 122 16.37 28.58 -8.03
CA GLY A 122 15.61 28.97 -6.85
C GLY A 122 14.18 28.47 -6.90
N THR A 123 13.66 28.01 -5.75
CA THR A 123 12.24 27.72 -5.60
C THR A 123 11.46 28.99 -5.36
N ILE A 124 10.22 29.06 -5.87
CA ILE A 124 9.25 30.14 -5.64
C ILE A 124 7.92 29.57 -5.19
N THR A 125 7.05 30.41 -4.62
CA THR A 125 5.69 30.01 -4.24
C THR A 125 4.84 29.65 -5.44
N THR A 126 3.78 28.87 -5.23
CA THR A 126 2.79 28.57 -6.28
C THR A 126 2.09 29.83 -6.78
N SER A 127 1.76 30.73 -5.87
CA SER A 127 1.16 32.02 -6.22
C SER A 127 2.03 32.84 -7.16
N ASP A 128 3.34 32.93 -6.86
CA ASP A 128 4.29 33.65 -7.73
C ASP A 128 4.51 32.92 -9.05
N ARG A 129 4.56 31.56 -9.02
CA ARG A 129 4.63 30.76 -10.25
C ARG A 129 3.42 31.01 -11.15
N ASN A 130 2.21 30.97 -10.59
CA ASN A 130 0.98 31.22 -11.35
C ASN A 130 0.97 32.64 -11.93
N ARG A 131 1.34 33.67 -11.13
CA ARG A 131 1.46 35.06 -11.60
C ARG A 131 2.39 35.17 -12.80
N LEU A 132 3.58 34.59 -12.74
CA LEU A 132 4.53 34.62 -13.87
C LEU A 132 3.99 33.83 -15.06
N TYR A 133 3.43 32.64 -14.84
CA TYR A 133 2.86 31.81 -15.90
C TYR A 133 1.71 32.50 -16.64
N ASP A 134 0.76 33.07 -15.91
CA ASP A 134 -0.38 33.80 -16.49
C ASP A 134 0.09 35.05 -17.27
N ALA A 135 1.09 35.73 -16.75
CA ALA A 135 1.70 36.87 -17.45
C ALA A 135 2.41 36.43 -18.74
N ILE A 136 3.15 35.35 -18.72
CA ILE A 136 3.77 34.75 -19.93
C ILE A 136 2.70 34.35 -20.95
N LYS A 137 1.63 33.76 -20.51
CA LYS A 137 0.50 33.39 -21.37
C LYS A 137 -0.21 34.59 -21.97
N ALA A 138 -0.40 35.67 -21.19
CA ALA A 138 -1.05 36.88 -21.62
C ALA A 138 -0.18 37.77 -22.52
N SER A 139 1.15 37.63 -22.49
CA SER A 139 2.09 38.45 -23.25
C SER A 139 1.97 38.32 -24.77
N GLY A 140 1.43 37.14 -25.24
CA GLY A 140 1.39 36.81 -26.68
C GLY A 140 2.77 36.52 -27.30
N THR A 141 3.87 36.77 -26.59
CA THR A 141 5.27 36.53 -27.03
C THR A 141 5.86 35.25 -26.40
N GLY A 142 5.13 34.62 -25.47
CA GLY A 142 5.60 33.44 -24.72
C GLY A 142 6.69 33.76 -23.69
N SER A 143 6.90 35.03 -23.37
CA SER A 143 7.90 35.48 -22.41
C SER A 143 7.51 36.82 -21.74
N ILE A 144 8.09 37.06 -20.58
CA ILE A 144 8.02 38.33 -19.83
C ILE A 144 9.41 38.73 -19.40
N GLU A 145 9.54 39.93 -18.86
CA GLU A 145 10.81 40.45 -18.31
C GLU A 145 10.73 40.57 -16.78
N VAL A 146 11.82 40.18 -16.10
CA VAL A 146 11.99 40.37 -14.64
C VAL A 146 13.30 41.09 -14.36
N GLY A 147 13.31 41.88 -13.30
CA GLY A 147 14.51 42.51 -12.81
C GLY A 147 15.25 41.61 -11.80
N VAL A 148 16.55 41.51 -11.96
CA VAL A 148 17.44 40.83 -11.00
C VAL A 148 18.36 41.89 -10.40
N SER A 149 18.40 41.92 -9.06
CA SER A 149 19.34 42.80 -8.32
C SER A 149 19.89 42.01 -7.14
N PRO A 150 21.22 41.84 -7.02
CA PRO A 150 21.84 41.07 -5.94
C PRO A 150 21.49 41.59 -4.51
N SER A 151 21.10 42.83 -4.39
CA SER A 151 20.80 43.44 -3.11
C SER A 151 19.28 43.50 -2.80
N THR A 152 18.43 42.93 -3.66
CA THR A 152 16.98 42.95 -3.45
C THR A 152 16.63 41.91 -2.38
N THR A 153 16.06 42.39 -1.27
CA THR A 153 15.52 41.57 -0.20
C THR A 153 14.02 41.73 -0.12
N LEU A 154 13.32 40.60 0.07
CA LEU A 154 11.88 40.65 0.29
C LEU A 154 11.60 41.17 1.72
N THR A 155 10.93 42.31 1.81
CA THR A 155 10.33 42.78 3.06
C THR A 155 8.96 42.12 3.18
N VAL A 156 8.73 41.38 4.25
CA VAL A 156 7.43 40.71 4.50
C VAL A 156 6.40 41.80 4.81
N PRO A 157 5.21 41.85 4.16
CA PRO A 157 4.13 42.77 4.53
C PRO A 157 3.77 42.59 6.01
N GLU A 158 3.53 43.68 6.71
CA GLU A 158 3.00 43.64 8.07
C GLU A 158 1.58 43.08 8.04
N GLY A 159 1.38 41.90 8.61
CA GLY A 159 0.08 41.25 8.76
C GLY A 159 0.22 39.91 9.41
N LEU A 160 -0.72 39.58 10.30
CA LEU A 160 -0.81 38.25 10.93
C LEU A 160 -1.87 37.47 10.18
N SER A 161 -1.48 36.34 9.61
CA SER A 161 -2.37 35.32 9.02
C SER A 161 -2.12 33.93 9.60
N ALA A 162 -3.13 33.09 9.62
CA ALA A 162 -2.93 31.70 9.94
C ALA A 162 -2.24 31.00 8.77
N SER A 163 -1.10 30.35 9.04
CA SER A 163 -0.31 29.65 8.01
C SER A 163 -1.09 28.49 7.40
N ASP A 164 -1.03 28.33 6.08
CA ASP A 164 -1.78 27.29 5.36
C ASP A 164 -1.33 25.87 5.71
N PHE A 165 -0.06 25.68 6.06
CA PHE A 165 0.47 24.42 6.52
C PHE A 165 0.04 24.02 7.94
N SER A 166 -0.59 24.93 8.72
CA SER A 166 -1.04 24.61 10.07
C SER A 166 -2.24 23.69 10.05
N SER A 167 -2.15 22.60 10.80
CA SER A 167 -3.26 21.64 10.92
C SER A 167 -4.50 22.28 11.53
N THR A 168 -5.68 21.87 11.03
CA THR A 168 -6.97 22.32 11.54
C THR A 168 -7.55 21.24 12.48
N GLY A 169 -8.01 21.64 13.70
CA GLY A 169 -8.83 20.80 14.56
C GLY A 169 -10.24 20.60 13.97
N ALA A 170 -11.10 19.81 14.52
CA ALA A 170 -11.08 19.19 15.86
C ALA A 170 -10.23 17.93 15.91
N THR A 171 -9.98 17.44 17.14
CA THR A 171 -9.47 16.09 17.33
C THR A 171 -10.55 15.06 16.95
N PRO A 172 -10.17 13.79 16.67
CA PRO A 172 -11.14 12.74 16.33
C PRO A 172 -12.25 12.54 17.36
N ASP A 173 -11.96 12.78 18.65
CA ASP A 173 -12.90 12.72 19.78
C ASP A 173 -13.65 14.05 20.01
N LEU A 174 -13.70 14.94 19.01
CA LEU A 174 -14.44 16.21 18.99
C LEU A 174 -13.98 17.19 20.09
N ARG A 175 -12.68 17.38 20.27
CA ARG A 175 -12.13 18.43 21.13
C ARG A 175 -11.45 19.51 20.34
N LEU A 176 -11.54 20.74 20.83
CA LEU A 176 -10.90 21.88 20.23
C LEU A 176 -9.37 21.79 20.29
N LYS A 177 -8.70 21.94 19.18
CA LYS A 177 -7.27 22.10 18.98
C LYS A 177 -7.03 23.07 17.80
N PRO A 178 -5.90 23.82 17.80
CA PRO A 178 -4.86 23.93 18.84
C PRO A 178 -5.35 24.73 20.06
N GLU A 179 -4.50 24.91 21.11
CA GLU A 179 -4.79 25.77 22.26
C GLU A 179 -4.53 27.24 21.95
N VAL A 180 -3.41 27.54 21.29
CA VAL A 180 -2.97 28.91 20.94
C VAL A 180 -2.25 28.90 19.60
N ALA A 181 -2.09 30.07 19.01
CA ALA A 181 -1.21 30.33 17.87
C ALA A 181 0.03 31.12 18.30
N ALA A 182 1.12 30.90 17.62
CA ALA A 182 2.35 31.67 17.78
C ALA A 182 3.02 31.86 16.40
N PRO A 183 3.94 32.87 16.24
CA PRO A 183 4.65 33.02 14.98
C PRO A 183 5.39 31.74 14.58
N GLY A 184 5.07 31.20 13.40
CA GLY A 184 5.64 29.96 12.87
C GLY A 184 5.94 30.03 11.38
N GLY A 185 5.54 31.10 10.70
CA GLY A 185 5.87 31.37 9.30
C GLY A 185 7.05 32.32 9.18
N ARG A 186 8.07 31.97 8.40
CA ARG A 186 9.26 32.80 8.12
C ARG A 186 10.01 33.26 9.37
N VAL A 187 10.17 32.34 10.31
CA VAL A 187 10.90 32.60 11.58
C VAL A 187 12.39 32.51 11.33
N ALA A 188 13.15 33.58 11.65
CA ALA A 188 14.60 33.53 11.60
C ALA A 188 15.12 32.60 12.69
N SER A 189 15.67 31.49 12.30
CA SER A 189 16.16 30.44 13.20
C SER A 189 17.65 30.18 13.01
N ALA A 190 18.36 29.85 14.09
CA ALA A 190 19.76 29.48 14.04
C ALA A 190 19.92 28.08 13.40
N THR A 191 20.87 27.96 12.50
CA THR A 191 21.19 26.71 11.80
C THR A 191 22.61 26.24 12.12
N PRO A 192 22.93 24.95 11.91
CA PRO A 192 24.29 24.44 12.10
C PRO A 192 25.31 25.20 11.26
N GLY A 193 26.49 25.50 11.83
CA GLY A 193 27.55 26.25 11.13
C GLY A 193 27.62 27.73 11.52
N ASN A 194 26.92 28.15 12.57
CA ASN A 194 26.86 29.52 13.04
C ASN A 194 26.21 30.48 12.02
N ASP A 195 25.13 29.99 11.42
CA ASP A 195 24.36 30.71 10.40
C ASP A 195 22.89 30.85 10.83
N TYR A 196 22.10 31.60 10.08
CA TYR A 196 20.66 31.80 10.29
C TYR A 196 19.92 31.55 8.99
N ASP A 197 18.77 30.91 9.09
CA ASP A 197 17.85 30.72 7.96
C ASP A 197 16.41 31.06 8.38
N ASN A 198 15.56 31.34 7.42
CA ASN A 198 14.11 31.50 7.66
C ASN A 198 13.45 30.12 7.56
N GLU A 199 12.98 29.64 8.68
CA GLU A 199 12.23 28.39 8.76
C GLU A 199 10.74 28.68 8.91
N SER A 200 9.91 27.73 8.43
CA SER A 200 8.45 27.81 8.56
C SER A 200 7.93 26.47 9.02
N GLY A 201 7.17 26.48 10.10
CA GLY A 201 6.57 25.28 10.65
C GLY A 201 5.85 25.55 11.97
N THR A 202 4.97 24.65 12.35
CA THR A 202 4.34 24.67 13.67
C THR A 202 5.33 24.30 14.78
N ALA A 203 6.49 23.70 14.42
CA ALA A 203 7.60 23.48 15.34
C ALA A 203 8.20 24.79 15.85
N GLU A 204 8.46 25.76 14.97
CA GLU A 204 8.93 27.11 15.28
C GLU A 204 7.91 27.86 16.16
N ALA A 205 6.61 27.76 15.82
CA ALA A 205 5.53 28.34 16.63
C ALA A 205 5.50 27.73 18.04
N SER A 206 5.70 26.41 18.17
CA SER A 206 5.73 25.72 19.46
C SER A 206 6.90 26.19 20.34
N GLY A 207 8.08 26.44 19.76
CA GLY A 207 9.22 27.04 20.42
C GLY A 207 8.91 28.44 20.98
N GLN A 208 8.25 29.29 20.18
CA GLN A 208 7.79 30.62 20.59
C GLN A 208 6.79 30.55 21.76
N ALA A 209 5.78 29.69 21.66
CA ALA A 209 4.80 29.50 22.71
C ALA A 209 5.44 28.98 24.01
N ALA A 210 6.42 28.04 23.92
CA ALA A 210 7.17 27.55 25.06
C ALA A 210 8.02 28.62 25.74
N ALA A 211 8.62 29.55 24.98
CA ALA A 211 9.34 30.68 25.51
C ALA A 211 8.44 31.61 26.33
N VAL A 212 7.25 31.96 25.79
CA VAL A 212 6.26 32.76 26.52
C VAL A 212 5.78 32.02 27.77
N ALA A 213 5.46 30.72 27.68
CA ALA A 213 5.05 29.91 28.82
C ALA A 213 6.11 29.88 29.92
N THR A 214 7.41 29.91 29.55
CA THR A 214 8.52 29.97 30.51
C THR A 214 8.55 31.29 31.29
N LEU A 215 8.34 32.41 30.59
CA LEU A 215 8.23 33.74 31.22
C LEU A 215 7.03 33.81 32.20
N VAL A 216 5.88 33.31 31.77
CA VAL A 216 4.67 33.24 32.59
C VAL A 216 4.91 32.35 33.82
N ARG A 217 5.59 31.21 33.68
CA ARG A 217 5.93 30.31 34.76
C ARG A 217 6.88 30.99 35.79
N GLN A 218 7.88 31.71 35.31
CA GLN A 218 8.78 32.48 36.17
C GLN A 218 8.02 33.47 37.00
N ARG A 219 7.10 34.26 36.37
CA ARG A 219 6.26 35.21 37.10
C ARG A 219 5.38 34.53 38.14
N VAL A 220 4.59 33.49 37.73
CA VAL A 220 3.67 32.79 38.65
C VAL A 220 4.42 32.14 39.84
N ALA A 221 5.67 31.72 39.63
CA ALA A 221 6.50 31.17 40.72
C ALA A 221 6.99 32.24 41.69
N SER A 222 7.25 33.47 41.26
CA SER A 222 7.89 34.51 42.04
C SER A 222 6.96 35.61 42.54
N ASP A 223 5.83 35.85 41.90
CA ASP A 223 4.89 36.94 42.23
C ASP A 223 4.07 36.58 43.50
N PRO A 224 4.08 37.42 44.55
CA PRO A 224 3.32 37.18 45.77
C PRO A 224 1.82 36.96 45.58
N ALA A 225 1.23 37.47 44.52
CA ALA A 225 -0.20 37.26 44.20
C ALA A 225 -0.55 35.78 44.00
N PHE A 226 0.40 34.95 43.61
CA PHE A 226 0.23 33.51 43.39
C PHE A 226 0.85 32.66 44.53
N ALA A 227 1.38 33.26 45.56
CA ALA A 227 2.12 32.54 46.62
C ALA A 227 1.28 31.49 47.37
N GLY A 228 -0.05 31.69 47.47
CA GLY A 228 -0.96 30.76 48.13
C GLY A 228 -1.32 29.51 47.30
N LEU A 229 -0.87 29.42 46.06
CA LEU A 229 -1.18 28.29 45.17
C LEU A 229 -0.15 27.16 45.31
N SER A 230 -0.61 25.92 45.29
CA SER A 230 0.25 24.74 45.15
C SER A 230 0.97 24.74 43.78
N ASP A 231 2.02 23.93 43.62
CA ASP A 231 2.76 23.84 42.34
C ASP A 231 1.89 23.35 41.18
N ALA A 232 0.93 22.45 41.47
CA ALA A 232 -0.04 21.99 40.47
C ALA A 232 -0.97 23.12 40.01
N GLU A 233 -1.48 23.93 40.96
CA GLU A 233 -2.31 25.10 40.66
C GLU A 233 -1.51 26.16 39.89
N LYS A 234 -0.25 26.42 40.27
CA LYS A 234 0.64 27.33 39.57
C LYS A 234 0.84 26.89 38.12
N ASN A 235 1.08 25.59 37.88
CA ASN A 235 1.20 25.06 36.52
C ASN A 235 -0.12 25.21 35.70
N ALA A 236 -1.28 25.00 36.32
CA ALA A 236 -2.57 25.24 35.69
C ALA A 236 -2.77 26.73 35.37
N VAL A 237 -2.40 27.65 36.25
CA VAL A 237 -2.49 29.10 36.05
C VAL A 237 -1.60 29.55 34.89
N VAL A 238 -0.40 28.99 34.73
CA VAL A 238 0.45 29.29 33.56
C VAL A 238 -0.30 29.04 32.24
N THR A 239 -0.96 27.88 32.10
CA THR A 239 -1.74 27.56 30.91
C THR A 239 -2.97 28.47 30.78
N LYS A 240 -3.66 28.76 31.89
CA LYS A 240 -4.84 29.64 31.89
C LYS A 240 -4.48 31.07 31.48
N LEU A 241 -3.34 31.60 31.95
CA LEU A 241 -2.85 32.91 31.54
C LEU A 241 -2.44 32.92 30.06
N LEU A 242 -1.69 31.90 29.62
CA LEU A 242 -1.22 31.81 28.23
C LEU A 242 -2.38 31.78 27.24
N MET A 243 -3.40 30.95 27.50
CA MET A 243 -4.59 30.85 26.64
C MET A 243 -5.53 32.04 26.84
N GLY A 244 -5.81 32.40 28.11
CA GLY A 244 -6.80 33.38 28.44
C GLY A 244 -6.46 34.80 28.01
N THR A 245 -5.17 35.14 27.84
CA THR A 245 -4.74 36.46 27.33
C THR A 245 -4.39 36.44 25.86
N ALA A 246 -4.48 35.30 25.17
CA ALA A 246 -4.23 35.21 23.74
C ALA A 246 -5.20 36.10 22.96
N ARG A 247 -4.70 36.70 21.89
CA ARG A 247 -5.46 37.66 21.09
C ARG A 247 -6.08 36.96 19.88
N PRO A 248 -7.42 36.95 19.72
CA PRO A 248 -8.03 36.47 18.50
C PRO A 248 -7.43 37.17 17.27
N ILE A 249 -7.19 36.40 16.21
CA ILE A 249 -6.60 36.91 14.97
C ILE A 249 -7.73 37.15 13.98
N ALA A 250 -7.87 38.43 13.53
CA ALA A 250 -8.78 38.73 12.45
C ALA A 250 -8.27 38.14 11.12
N ASP A 251 -9.18 37.60 10.34
CA ASP A 251 -8.89 37.10 9.01
C ASP A 251 -8.67 38.28 8.04
N ALA A 252 -7.42 38.48 7.66
CA ALA A 252 -7.04 39.62 6.81
C ALA A 252 -7.66 39.58 5.41
N GLN A 253 -8.23 38.45 4.99
CA GLN A 253 -8.95 38.34 3.72
C GLN A 253 -10.44 38.60 3.86
N GLN A 254 -10.91 39.00 5.05
CA GLN A 254 -12.28 39.39 5.33
C GLN A 254 -12.33 40.81 5.90
N ASP A 255 -13.04 41.72 5.19
CA ASP A 255 -13.10 43.13 5.54
C ASP A 255 -14.04 43.43 6.73
N ASP A 256 -14.76 42.46 7.26
CA ASP A 256 -15.77 42.60 8.30
C ASP A 256 -15.26 42.32 9.75
N GLY A 257 -13.97 42.10 9.91
CA GLY A 257 -13.36 41.80 11.21
C GLY A 257 -13.67 40.39 11.75
N THR A 258 -14.09 39.47 10.88
CA THR A 258 -14.28 38.03 11.22
C THR A 258 -12.96 37.42 11.65
N PHE A 259 -12.96 36.68 12.76
CA PHE A 259 -11.78 35.98 13.25
C PHE A 259 -11.50 34.68 12.45
N TYR A 260 -10.25 34.24 12.44
CA TYR A 260 -9.97 32.85 12.11
C TYR A 260 -10.64 31.91 13.12
N SER A 261 -11.15 30.79 12.64
CA SER A 261 -11.72 29.76 13.50
C SER A 261 -10.74 29.31 14.60
N PRO A 262 -11.20 29.16 15.85
CA PRO A 262 -10.37 28.57 16.91
C PRO A 262 -9.81 27.18 16.57
N ARG A 263 -10.41 26.42 15.66
CA ARG A 263 -9.85 25.17 15.16
C ARG A 263 -8.54 25.35 14.39
N ARG A 264 -8.23 26.59 13.93
CA ARG A 264 -6.96 26.93 13.29
C ARG A 264 -5.98 27.65 14.23
N VAL A 265 -6.48 28.51 15.11
CA VAL A 265 -5.65 29.43 15.89
C VAL A 265 -5.83 29.31 17.42
N GLY A 266 -6.67 28.36 17.88
CA GLY A 266 -6.96 28.24 19.31
C GLY A 266 -7.62 29.49 19.90
N ALA A 267 -7.18 29.91 21.08
CA ALA A 267 -7.61 31.17 21.70
C ALA A 267 -7.06 32.41 20.96
N GLY A 268 -6.13 32.22 20.00
CA GLY A 268 -5.51 33.30 19.25
C GLY A 268 -3.98 33.34 19.42
N LEU A 269 -3.38 34.44 18.97
CA LEU A 269 -1.94 34.69 19.09
C LEU A 269 -1.53 34.83 20.56
N VAL A 270 -0.50 34.11 20.98
CA VAL A 270 0.07 34.28 22.33
C VAL A 270 0.48 35.73 22.56
N ASP A 271 0.09 36.29 23.70
CA ASP A 271 0.46 37.63 24.15
C ASP A 271 1.37 37.58 25.36
N ALA A 272 2.68 37.70 25.11
CA ALA A 272 3.67 37.63 26.19
C ALA A 272 3.46 38.75 27.24
N ALA A 273 3.12 39.97 26.80
CA ALA A 273 2.84 41.09 27.71
C ALA A 273 1.58 40.84 28.53
N GLY A 274 0.47 40.44 27.88
CA GLY A 274 -0.79 40.13 28.55
C GLY A 274 -0.63 38.98 29.54
N ALA A 275 -0.01 37.87 29.12
CA ALA A 275 0.16 36.69 29.97
C ALA A 275 1.10 36.92 31.19
N THR A 276 2.10 37.83 31.05
CA THR A 276 3.02 38.13 32.15
C THR A 276 2.56 39.31 33.03
N THR A 277 1.45 39.98 32.68
CA THR A 277 0.94 41.11 33.48
C THR A 277 -0.49 40.90 34.01
N SER A 278 -1.26 39.98 33.44
CA SER A 278 -2.63 39.74 33.91
C SER A 278 -2.64 39.09 35.31
N PHE A 279 -3.52 39.58 36.17
CA PHE A 279 -3.89 38.99 37.46
C PHE A 279 -5.24 38.30 37.39
N VAL A 280 -5.90 38.33 36.22
CA VAL A 280 -7.18 37.64 36.02
C VAL A 280 -6.98 36.57 34.96
N TYR A 281 -7.53 35.38 35.24
CA TYR A 281 -7.50 34.27 34.30
C TYR A 281 -8.87 33.55 34.24
N PRO A 282 -9.27 33.07 33.07
CA PRO A 282 -10.54 32.37 32.90
C PRO A 282 -10.41 30.88 33.22
N THR A 283 -11.54 30.27 33.60
CA THR A 283 -11.75 28.84 33.71
C THR A 283 -13.12 28.48 33.15
N VAL A 284 -13.23 27.46 32.32
CA VAL A 284 -14.54 26.95 31.86
C VAL A 284 -15.04 25.92 32.87
N VAL A 285 -16.23 26.17 33.40
CA VAL A 285 -16.84 25.29 34.39
C VAL A 285 -17.22 23.95 33.78
N GLY A 286 -16.82 22.85 34.41
CA GLY A 286 -17.11 21.50 33.92
C GLY A 286 -16.26 21.04 32.73
N ALA A 287 -15.25 21.82 32.33
CA ALA A 287 -14.31 21.39 31.27
C ALA A 287 -13.54 20.11 31.69
N ALA A 288 -13.36 19.21 30.72
CA ALA A 288 -12.60 17.96 30.94
C ALA A 288 -11.15 18.21 31.43
N ASN A 289 -10.57 19.35 31.05
CA ASN A 289 -9.30 19.84 31.58
C ASN A 289 -9.45 21.31 32.04
N PRO A 290 -9.67 21.55 33.35
CA PRO A 290 -9.87 22.89 33.87
C PRO A 290 -8.65 23.82 33.77
N SER A 291 -7.46 23.32 33.46
CA SER A 291 -6.29 24.16 33.23
C SER A 291 -6.26 24.79 31.84
N ARG A 292 -7.12 24.32 30.94
CA ARG A 292 -7.24 24.82 29.56
C ARG A 292 -8.59 25.54 29.39
N PRO A 293 -8.64 26.86 29.47
CA PRO A 293 -9.88 27.63 29.36
C PRO A 293 -10.42 27.64 27.93
N LYS A 294 -11.04 26.54 27.53
CA LYS A 294 -11.76 26.34 26.29
C LYS A 294 -13.03 25.53 26.51
N ALA A 295 -14.08 25.78 25.75
CA ALA A 295 -15.33 25.06 25.85
C ALA A 295 -15.47 24.05 24.71
N ASP A 296 -15.28 22.76 25.02
CA ASP A 296 -15.62 21.67 24.11
C ASP A 296 -17.10 21.32 24.30
N LEU A 297 -17.98 21.79 23.40
CA LEU A 297 -19.43 21.79 23.56
C LEU A 297 -20.10 20.48 23.09
N GLY A 298 -19.33 19.59 22.46
CA GLY A 298 -19.86 18.35 21.88
C GLY A 298 -20.69 18.61 20.62
N GLU A 299 -21.71 17.77 20.39
CA GLU A 299 -22.57 17.80 19.20
C GLU A 299 -24.03 18.08 19.56
N GLY A 300 -24.80 18.59 18.59
CA GLY A 300 -26.24 18.87 18.73
C GLY A 300 -26.73 19.95 17.79
N THR A 301 -28.06 20.15 17.74
CA THR A 301 -28.69 21.16 16.86
C THR A 301 -29.48 22.22 17.61
N SER A 302 -29.70 22.02 18.93
CA SER A 302 -30.47 22.96 19.75
C SER A 302 -29.68 24.11 20.34
N GLY A 303 -28.33 24.10 20.17
CA GLY A 303 -27.44 25.07 20.78
C GLY A 303 -26.81 24.57 22.09
N TRP A 304 -26.02 25.42 22.72
CA TRP A 304 -25.21 25.10 23.89
C TRP A 304 -25.17 26.25 24.88
N THR A 305 -25.03 25.88 26.17
CA THR A 305 -24.79 26.83 27.24
C THR A 305 -23.59 26.36 28.07
N PHE A 306 -22.68 27.28 28.38
CA PHE A 306 -21.51 26.99 29.22
C PHE A 306 -21.21 28.20 30.13
N GLN A 307 -20.40 27.97 31.15
CA GLN A 307 -20.04 29.00 32.10
C GLN A 307 -18.54 29.24 32.12
N VAL A 308 -18.16 30.52 32.23
CA VAL A 308 -16.78 30.96 32.38
C VAL A 308 -16.64 31.67 33.71
N THR A 309 -15.76 31.15 34.58
CA THR A 309 -15.38 31.81 35.83
C THR A 309 -14.09 32.58 35.61
N LEU A 310 -14.09 33.85 35.91
CA LEU A 310 -12.89 34.70 35.99
C LEU A 310 -12.41 34.75 37.42
N THR A 311 -11.17 34.37 37.66
CA THR A 311 -10.50 34.44 38.98
C THR A 311 -9.52 35.61 38.98
N ASN A 312 -9.62 36.51 39.92
CA ASN A 312 -8.75 37.68 40.10
C ASN A 312 -7.89 37.50 41.39
N VAL A 313 -6.60 37.39 41.21
CA VAL A 313 -5.62 37.27 42.34
C VAL A 313 -5.04 38.61 42.81
N SER A 314 -5.44 39.74 42.19
CA SER A 314 -4.97 41.08 42.57
C SER A 314 -5.79 41.66 43.74
N ASP A 315 -5.26 42.70 44.36
CA ASP A 315 -5.93 43.46 45.43
C ASP A 315 -6.90 44.54 44.89
N THR A 316 -7.14 44.57 43.57
CA THR A 316 -7.99 45.54 42.90
C THR A 316 -9.05 44.82 42.06
N ALA A 317 -10.31 45.22 42.16
CA ALA A 317 -11.36 44.69 41.29
C ALA A 317 -11.09 45.05 39.81
N ARG A 318 -11.49 44.15 38.91
CA ARG A 318 -11.30 44.30 37.46
C ARG A 318 -12.62 44.17 36.73
N THR A 319 -12.86 45.08 35.77
CA THR A 319 -14.11 45.10 35.02
C THR A 319 -13.86 44.86 33.54
N PHE A 320 -14.69 43.98 32.96
CA PHE A 320 -14.62 43.58 31.56
C PHE A 320 -16.00 43.71 30.91
N THR A 321 -16.06 44.27 29.69
CA THR A 321 -17.21 44.12 28.79
C THR A 321 -17.13 42.82 28.01
N LEU A 322 -18.30 42.20 27.76
CA LEU A 322 -18.37 40.91 27.08
C LEU A 322 -18.70 41.09 25.59
N GLY A 323 -18.07 40.30 24.77
CA GLY A 323 -18.31 40.22 23.34
C GLY A 323 -17.91 38.87 22.78
N GLY A 324 -17.92 38.74 21.48
CA GLY A 324 -17.49 37.51 20.85
C GLY A 324 -18.04 37.32 19.44
N GLN A 325 -17.64 36.24 18.80
CA GLN A 325 -18.10 35.81 17.48
C GLN A 325 -18.57 34.38 17.49
N ALA A 326 -19.59 34.08 16.66
CA ALA A 326 -20.05 32.74 16.39
C ALA A 326 -19.80 32.43 14.91
N LEU A 327 -18.88 31.50 14.66
CA LEU A 327 -18.32 31.24 13.35
C LEU A 327 -18.79 29.87 12.83
N SER A 328 -18.93 29.74 11.54
CA SER A 328 -18.96 28.47 10.85
C SER A 328 -18.09 28.49 9.61
N GLU A 329 -17.81 27.31 9.08
CA GLU A 329 -17.08 27.16 7.81
C GLU A 329 -17.81 27.88 6.67
N LYS A 330 -17.07 28.61 5.86
CA LYS A 330 -17.57 29.23 4.64
C LYS A 330 -17.51 28.21 3.50
N VAL A 331 -18.62 28.03 2.79
CA VAL A 331 -18.67 27.19 1.59
C VAL A 331 -18.53 28.08 0.37
N GLU A 332 -17.48 27.84 -0.42
CA GLU A 332 -17.18 28.57 -1.66
C GLU A 332 -17.02 27.56 -2.80
N SER A 333 -17.77 27.73 -3.89
CA SER A 333 -17.70 26.82 -5.05
C SER A 333 -17.83 25.33 -4.69
N MET A 334 -18.77 25.00 -3.80
CA MET A 334 -19.03 23.65 -3.23
C MET A 334 -17.88 23.07 -2.36
N LEU A 335 -16.87 23.87 -2.03
CA LEU A 335 -15.77 23.45 -1.16
C LEU A 335 -15.83 24.21 0.16
N LEU A 336 -15.36 23.57 1.24
CA LEU A 336 -15.13 24.26 2.51
C LEU A 336 -13.90 25.15 2.39
N SER A 337 -14.09 26.43 2.64
CA SER A 337 -13.02 27.42 2.63
C SER A 337 -12.24 27.41 3.95
N HIS A 338 -10.99 27.84 3.91
CA HIS A 338 -10.20 28.12 5.13
C HIS A 338 -10.72 29.34 5.91
N HIS A 339 -11.66 30.09 5.34
CA HIS A 339 -12.28 31.24 5.93
C HIS A 339 -13.57 30.89 6.66
N SER A 340 -13.97 31.71 7.59
CA SER A 340 -15.18 31.53 8.38
C SER A 340 -16.22 32.62 8.07
N THR A 341 -17.48 32.28 8.25
CA THR A 341 -18.58 33.27 8.27
C THR A 341 -18.96 33.54 9.72
N ASN A 342 -18.99 34.80 10.10
CA ASN A 342 -19.51 35.23 11.40
C ASN A 342 -21.04 35.33 11.37
N TRP A 343 -21.68 34.45 12.09
CA TRP A 343 -23.13 34.36 12.19
C TRP A 343 -23.74 35.05 13.42
N ALA A 344 -22.91 35.61 14.32
CA ALA A 344 -23.41 36.30 15.51
C ALA A 344 -24.36 37.44 15.13
N GLY A 345 -25.62 37.36 15.63
CA GLY A 345 -26.67 38.28 15.28
C GLY A 345 -27.25 38.15 13.88
N LYS A 346 -26.77 37.24 13.04
CA LYS A 346 -27.26 37.02 11.66
C LYS A 346 -28.00 35.67 11.51
N GLY A 347 -27.76 34.72 12.38
CA GLY A 347 -28.34 33.37 12.32
C GLY A 347 -27.94 32.51 13.52
N ILE A 348 -27.07 33.03 14.38
CA ILE A 348 -26.70 32.43 15.65
C ILE A 348 -26.77 33.52 16.71
N ASP A 349 -27.59 33.33 17.77
CA ASP A 349 -27.60 34.19 18.92
C ASP A 349 -26.45 33.77 19.85
N LEU A 350 -25.50 34.67 20.05
CA LEU A 350 -24.46 34.60 21.08
C LEU A 350 -24.85 35.57 22.20
N THR A 351 -25.28 35.04 23.34
CA THR A 351 -25.77 35.85 24.45
C THR A 351 -25.02 35.56 25.73
N PHE A 352 -25.00 36.55 26.60
CA PHE A 352 -24.28 36.53 27.86
C PHE A 352 -25.26 36.83 29.00
N SER A 353 -25.01 36.32 30.22
CA SER A 353 -25.79 36.61 31.42
C SER A 353 -25.73 38.08 31.83
N ALA A 354 -24.77 38.84 31.31
CA ALA A 354 -24.59 40.28 31.53
C ALA A 354 -23.71 40.88 30.43
N ASP A 355 -23.85 42.19 30.12
CA ASP A 355 -23.01 42.91 29.14
C ASP A 355 -21.62 43.21 29.69
N SER A 356 -21.45 43.21 31.01
CA SER A 356 -20.19 43.43 31.69
C SER A 356 -20.06 42.63 32.96
N VAL A 357 -18.85 42.33 33.38
CA VAL A 357 -18.58 41.59 34.62
C VAL A 357 -17.48 42.27 35.40
N THR A 358 -17.72 42.51 36.68
CA THR A 358 -16.70 43.01 37.61
C THR A 358 -16.23 41.81 38.50
N VAL A 359 -14.94 41.53 38.42
CA VAL A 359 -14.31 40.47 39.20
C VAL A 359 -13.71 41.08 40.46
N PRO A 360 -14.22 40.75 41.66
CA PRO A 360 -13.74 41.39 42.88
C PRO A 360 -12.25 41.16 43.12
N ALA A 361 -11.63 42.00 43.88
CA ALA A 361 -10.29 41.79 44.39
C ALA A 361 -10.22 40.45 45.12
N LYS A 362 -9.21 39.61 44.85
CA LYS A 362 -9.02 38.28 45.43
C LYS A 362 -10.27 37.38 45.36
N GLY A 363 -11.06 37.54 44.28
CA GLY A 363 -12.35 36.88 44.15
C GLY A 363 -12.61 36.35 42.74
N GLU A 364 -13.81 35.90 42.57
CA GLU A 364 -14.26 35.26 41.33
C GLU A 364 -15.59 35.87 40.84
N ALA A 365 -15.82 35.83 39.57
CA ALA A 365 -17.11 36.11 38.96
C ALA A 365 -17.39 35.16 37.81
N THR A 366 -18.62 34.67 37.69
CA THR A 366 -19.01 33.68 36.68
C THR A 366 -20.00 34.32 35.69
N VAL A 367 -19.75 34.06 34.42
CA VAL A 367 -20.61 34.47 33.29
C VAL A 367 -21.16 33.23 32.61
N THR A 368 -22.45 33.25 32.28
CA THR A 368 -23.10 32.23 31.45
C THR A 368 -23.07 32.71 30.00
N VAL A 369 -22.65 31.85 29.10
CA VAL A 369 -22.62 32.07 27.67
C VAL A 369 -23.58 31.09 27.00
N THR A 370 -24.46 31.56 26.13
CA THR A 370 -25.41 30.75 25.38
C THR A 370 -25.23 30.99 23.89
N VAL A 371 -25.08 29.90 23.12
CA VAL A 371 -24.93 29.86 21.66
C VAL A 371 -26.20 29.18 21.12
N THR A 372 -27.06 29.89 20.43
CA THR A 372 -28.34 29.37 19.93
C THR A 372 -28.44 29.54 18.42
N PRO A 373 -28.31 28.46 17.63
CA PRO A 373 -28.58 28.49 16.20
C PRO A 373 -30.07 28.83 15.95
N ARG A 374 -30.30 29.67 14.95
CA ARG A 374 -31.65 30.08 14.50
C ARG A 374 -31.94 29.53 13.11
N GLU A 375 -33.17 29.69 12.65
CA GLU A 375 -33.67 29.15 11.39
C GLU A 375 -32.80 29.54 10.19
N ALA A 376 -32.29 30.79 10.16
CA ALA A 376 -31.40 31.24 9.07
C ALA A 376 -30.12 30.42 8.97
N PHE A 377 -29.50 30.12 10.12
CA PHE A 377 -28.32 29.24 10.15
C PHE A 377 -28.70 27.78 9.85
N ALA A 378 -29.78 27.29 10.42
CA ALA A 378 -30.24 25.91 10.17
C ALA A 378 -30.52 25.65 8.68
N SER A 379 -31.14 26.61 8.00
CA SER A 379 -31.40 26.56 6.55
C SER A 379 -30.09 26.55 5.73
N TYR A 380 -29.14 27.41 6.12
CA TYR A 380 -27.81 27.43 5.49
C TYR A 380 -27.09 26.08 5.67
N ALA A 381 -27.07 25.52 6.88
CA ALA A 381 -26.42 24.27 7.19
C ALA A 381 -27.07 23.10 6.42
N ALA A 382 -28.40 23.05 6.35
CA ALA A 382 -29.11 22.03 5.60
C ALA A 382 -28.82 22.06 4.09
N ALA A 383 -28.65 23.27 3.53
CA ALA A 383 -28.39 23.45 2.10
C ALA A 383 -26.92 23.18 1.73
N ASN A 384 -25.96 23.53 2.58
CA ASN A 384 -24.54 23.55 2.24
C ASN A 384 -23.71 22.48 2.96
N THR A 385 -24.13 22.04 4.15
CA THR A 385 -23.42 21.06 4.99
C THR A 385 -24.38 20.04 5.62
N PRO A 386 -25.12 19.25 4.80
CA PRO A 386 -26.21 18.39 5.29
C PRO A 386 -25.75 17.28 6.23
N LYS A 387 -24.45 16.99 6.29
CA LYS A 387 -23.85 16.04 7.23
C LYS A 387 -23.39 16.68 8.54
N GLY A 388 -23.59 18.00 8.68
CA GLY A 388 -23.18 18.79 9.84
C GLY A 388 -22.04 19.76 9.54
N THR A 389 -21.87 20.73 10.44
CA THR A 389 -20.79 21.73 10.36
C THR A 389 -20.41 22.17 11.77
N PHE A 390 -19.25 22.81 11.90
CA PHE A 390 -18.85 23.37 13.18
C PHE A 390 -19.54 24.73 13.43
N ILE A 391 -19.90 24.94 14.71
CA ILE A 391 -20.12 26.27 15.26
C ILE A 391 -19.03 26.46 16.30
N ASP A 392 -18.12 27.38 16.01
CA ASP A 392 -17.03 27.72 16.91
C ASP A 392 -16.91 29.24 17.07
N GLY A 393 -15.96 29.69 17.86
CA GLY A 393 -15.74 31.13 18.06
C GLY A 393 -15.00 31.40 19.35
N ALA A 394 -14.96 32.67 19.69
CA ALA A 394 -14.33 33.17 20.90
C ALA A 394 -15.27 34.09 21.67
N VAL A 395 -15.33 33.88 22.97
CA VAL A 395 -15.85 34.87 23.92
C VAL A 395 -14.70 35.79 24.30
N THR A 396 -14.90 37.11 24.18
CA THR A 396 -13.90 38.11 24.51
C THR A 396 -14.33 38.91 25.73
N PHE A 397 -13.41 39.18 26.61
CA PHE A 397 -13.55 40.04 27.78
C PHE A 397 -12.61 41.24 27.60
N THR A 398 -13.19 42.36 27.22
CA THR A 398 -12.44 43.58 26.98
C THR A 398 -12.37 44.40 28.25
N SER A 399 -11.17 44.65 28.74
CA SER A 399 -10.94 45.40 29.97
C SER A 399 -11.37 46.85 29.80
N THR A 400 -12.02 47.38 30.83
CA THR A 400 -12.40 48.81 30.92
C THR A 400 -11.47 49.62 31.83
N ASP A 401 -10.49 48.97 32.46
CA ASP A 401 -9.60 49.59 33.50
C ASP A 401 -8.09 49.37 33.21
N GLY A 402 -7.78 48.94 31.95
CA GLY A 402 -6.39 48.79 31.51
C GLY A 402 -5.73 47.44 31.89
N ALA A 403 -6.48 46.47 32.45
CA ALA A 403 -6.01 45.11 32.57
C ALA A 403 -5.90 44.44 31.16
N PRO A 404 -5.09 43.42 31.01
CA PRO A 404 -5.09 42.64 29.74
C PRO A 404 -6.48 42.06 29.42
N ASN A 405 -6.85 42.15 28.15
CA ASN A 405 -8.07 41.50 27.66
C ASN A 405 -7.97 39.97 27.81
N LEU A 406 -9.15 39.31 27.91
CA LEU A 406 -9.21 37.87 28.04
C LEU A 406 -10.04 37.28 26.91
N THR A 407 -9.73 36.02 26.59
CA THR A 407 -10.37 35.23 25.53
C THR A 407 -10.65 33.81 25.99
N VAL A 408 -11.81 33.26 25.63
CA VAL A 408 -12.15 31.86 25.82
C VAL A 408 -12.70 31.30 24.50
N PRO A 409 -11.97 30.45 23.80
CA PRO A 409 -12.47 29.80 22.60
C PRO A 409 -13.49 28.72 22.93
N TYR A 410 -14.43 28.49 22.03
CA TYR A 410 -15.42 27.41 22.13
C TYR A 410 -15.64 26.74 20.79
N MET A 411 -16.13 25.49 20.82
CA MET A 411 -16.43 24.72 19.62
C MET A 411 -17.53 23.69 19.92
N GLY A 412 -18.54 23.66 19.05
CA GLY A 412 -19.55 22.60 18.97
C GLY A 412 -19.72 22.11 17.54
N PHE A 413 -20.22 20.91 17.36
CA PHE A 413 -20.59 20.38 16.06
C PHE A 413 -22.12 20.41 15.88
N TYR A 414 -22.59 21.20 14.94
CA TYR A 414 -24.00 21.30 14.59
C TYR A 414 -24.41 20.15 13.70
N GLY A 415 -24.99 19.12 14.28
CA GLY A 415 -25.34 17.84 13.66
C GLY A 415 -24.93 16.65 14.50
N SER A 416 -24.80 15.49 13.89
CA SER A 416 -24.22 14.31 14.52
C SER A 416 -22.78 14.10 14.04
N TRP A 417 -21.83 13.98 14.97
CA TRP A 417 -20.41 13.80 14.65
C TRP A 417 -20.13 12.47 13.95
N GLY A 418 -21.00 11.47 14.09
CA GLY A 418 -20.92 10.21 13.35
C GLY A 418 -21.42 10.26 11.90
N ALA A 419 -22.13 11.35 11.47
CA ALA A 419 -22.78 11.42 10.17
C ALA A 419 -21.83 11.66 8.96
N PRO A 420 -20.74 12.46 9.04
CA PRO A 420 -19.80 12.61 7.94
C PRO A 420 -19.11 11.30 7.58
N ALA A 421 -18.79 11.12 6.29
CA ALA A 421 -18.21 9.89 5.76
C ALA A 421 -16.85 9.57 6.41
N ILE A 422 -16.62 8.29 6.67
CA ILE A 422 -15.33 7.75 7.14
C ILE A 422 -14.44 7.51 5.94
N PHE A 423 -14.96 6.86 4.90
CA PHE A 423 -14.20 6.42 3.74
C PHE A 423 -14.31 7.42 2.59
N ASP A 424 -13.18 7.64 1.94
CA ASP A 424 -13.17 8.33 0.67
C ASP A 424 -13.59 7.35 -0.43
N GLN A 425 -14.79 7.55 -0.95
CA GLN A 425 -15.35 6.73 -2.03
C GLN A 425 -15.44 7.56 -3.30
N VAL A 426 -14.87 7.05 -4.39
CA VAL A 426 -15.14 7.56 -5.72
C VAL A 426 -16.46 6.94 -6.20
N THR A 427 -17.47 7.74 -6.37
CA THR A 427 -18.73 7.35 -7.03
C THR A 427 -18.97 8.23 -8.25
N PRO A 428 -19.79 7.80 -9.24
CA PRO A 428 -20.05 8.57 -10.47
C PRO A 428 -20.47 10.01 -10.24
N ASN A 429 -21.10 10.29 -9.11
CA ASN A 429 -21.66 11.60 -8.77
C ASN A 429 -21.03 12.23 -7.54
N ASN A 430 -19.94 11.68 -7.00
CA ASN A 430 -19.35 12.16 -5.75
C ASN A 430 -17.83 12.03 -5.78
N HIS A 431 -17.17 13.05 -6.29
CA HIS A 431 -15.70 13.20 -6.29
C HIS A 431 -15.27 13.98 -5.05
N ILE A 432 -15.33 13.37 -3.84
CA ILE A 432 -15.00 14.10 -2.60
C ILE A 432 -13.53 14.49 -2.58
N SER A 433 -12.61 13.58 -2.88
CA SER A 433 -11.19 13.91 -2.99
C SER A 433 -10.57 13.49 -4.34
N GLY A 434 -11.26 12.67 -5.10
CA GLY A 434 -10.78 12.09 -6.34
C GLY A 434 -9.80 10.92 -6.18
N TYR A 435 -9.53 10.48 -4.95
CA TYR A 435 -8.56 9.42 -4.69
C TYR A 435 -9.21 8.10 -4.29
N GLY A 436 -10.30 8.11 -3.54
CA GLY A 436 -11.11 6.95 -3.16
C GLY A 436 -10.35 5.77 -2.57
N SER A 437 -11.09 4.93 -1.85
CA SER A 437 -10.56 3.62 -1.46
C SER A 437 -10.64 2.68 -2.64
N THR A 438 -9.55 2.01 -2.97
CA THR A 438 -9.44 1.14 -4.16
C THR A 438 -8.84 -0.21 -3.80
N PHE A 439 -9.03 -1.20 -4.67
CA PHE A 439 -8.22 -2.41 -4.67
C PHE A 439 -6.93 -2.20 -5.46
N MET A 440 -5.88 -2.87 -5.01
CA MET A 440 -4.58 -2.85 -5.66
C MET A 440 -4.05 -4.28 -5.81
N ASP A 441 -3.52 -4.59 -6.97
CA ASP A 441 -2.71 -5.78 -7.20
C ASP A 441 -1.29 -5.49 -6.73
N GLY A 442 -0.77 -6.29 -5.81
CA GLY A 442 0.60 -6.34 -5.30
C GLY A 442 1.53 -5.13 -5.47
N ASN A 443 1.63 -4.54 -6.65
CA ASN A 443 2.42 -3.35 -6.96
C ASN A 443 1.83 -2.49 -8.08
N LEU A 444 0.69 -2.84 -8.66
CA LEU A 444 0.10 -2.07 -9.75
C LEU A 444 -1.40 -1.90 -9.51
N PRO A 445 -1.94 -0.67 -9.75
CA PRO A 445 -3.37 -0.51 -9.87
C PRO A 445 -3.86 -1.38 -11.03
N PHE A 446 -5.00 -2.04 -10.82
CA PHE A 446 -5.61 -2.92 -11.82
C PHE A 446 -5.91 -2.18 -13.10
N GLY A 447 -5.36 -2.70 -14.20
CA GLY A 447 -5.41 -2.07 -15.52
C GLY A 447 -4.53 -0.81 -15.56
N GLN A 448 -3.76 -0.62 -16.60
CA GLN A 448 -3.03 0.63 -16.85
C GLN A 448 -3.96 1.82 -17.14
N GLN A 449 -5.26 1.66 -16.96
CA GLN A 449 -6.21 2.77 -16.93
C GLN A 449 -6.30 3.26 -15.51
N SER A 450 -5.88 4.50 -15.33
CA SER A 450 -6.07 5.27 -14.12
C SER A 450 -7.50 5.08 -13.63
N PRO A 451 -7.77 4.85 -12.33
CA PRO A 451 -9.12 4.94 -11.79
C PRO A 451 -9.77 6.30 -12.04
N PHE A 452 -9.09 7.20 -12.71
CA PHE A 452 -9.49 8.54 -13.11
C PHE A 452 -9.77 8.71 -14.62
N ASP A 453 -9.60 7.67 -15.44
CA ASP A 453 -10.11 7.67 -16.83
C ASP A 453 -11.63 7.40 -16.79
N VAL A 454 -12.36 8.48 -16.56
CA VAL A 454 -13.79 8.54 -16.25
C VAL A 454 -14.69 8.31 -17.50
N GLU A 455 -14.14 7.92 -18.63
CA GLU A 455 -14.93 7.69 -19.85
C GLU A 455 -15.62 6.32 -19.89
N ASP A 456 -15.25 5.37 -19.02
CA ASP A 456 -15.93 4.10 -18.91
C ASP A 456 -16.78 4.04 -17.63
N GLU A 457 -18.11 4.21 -17.77
CA GLU A 457 -19.07 4.14 -16.66
C GLU A 457 -18.99 2.83 -15.85
N ARG A 458 -18.32 1.79 -16.36
CA ARG A 458 -18.10 0.50 -15.69
C ARG A 458 -16.98 0.53 -14.65
N MET A 459 -16.10 1.53 -14.71
CA MET A 459 -14.96 1.67 -13.78
C MET A 459 -15.28 2.51 -12.53
N ILE A 460 -16.50 2.99 -12.40
CA ILE A 460 -16.84 4.11 -11.50
C ILE A 460 -16.97 3.75 -10.01
N ASN A 461 -17.03 2.51 -9.63
CA ASN A 461 -16.95 2.10 -8.22
C ASN A 461 -15.68 1.29 -7.92
N GLY A 462 -14.70 1.42 -8.80
CA GLY A 462 -13.39 0.83 -8.61
C GLY A 462 -13.34 -0.68 -8.71
N VAL A 463 -14.49 -1.39 -8.78
CA VAL A 463 -14.48 -2.85 -8.82
C VAL A 463 -15.71 -3.39 -9.53
N ASP A 464 -15.59 -3.68 -10.81
CA ASP A 464 -16.45 -4.66 -11.45
C ASP A 464 -15.93 -6.06 -11.03
N PRO A 465 -16.69 -6.84 -10.23
CA PRO A 465 -16.23 -8.15 -9.79
C PRO A 465 -16.04 -9.14 -10.94
N ASP A 466 -16.60 -8.85 -12.12
CA ASP A 466 -16.41 -9.62 -13.33
C ASP A 466 -15.08 -9.30 -14.05
N LEU A 467 -14.45 -8.19 -13.70
CA LEU A 467 -13.11 -7.79 -14.18
C LEU A 467 -12.04 -7.86 -13.09
N PHE A 468 -12.45 -7.81 -11.80
CA PHE A 468 -11.55 -7.92 -10.68
C PHE A 468 -11.33 -9.38 -10.31
N ILE A 469 -10.49 -10.04 -11.09
CA ILE A 469 -10.27 -11.48 -11.01
C ILE A 469 -8.83 -11.75 -10.60
N ILE A 470 -8.61 -12.61 -9.61
CA ILE A 470 -7.31 -13.08 -9.16
C ILE A 470 -7.18 -14.60 -9.38
N THR A 471 -5.95 -15.08 -9.40
CA THR A 471 -5.61 -16.50 -9.54
C THR A 471 -4.52 -16.93 -8.56
N ARG A 472 -4.28 -18.24 -8.46
CA ARG A 472 -3.11 -18.85 -7.80
C ARG A 472 -2.02 -19.26 -8.80
N SER A 473 -2.18 -18.97 -10.08
CA SER A 473 -1.20 -19.27 -11.13
C SER A 473 0.20 -18.75 -10.77
N THR A 474 1.23 -19.49 -11.17
CA THR A 474 2.65 -19.09 -11.01
C THR A 474 3.20 -18.31 -12.20
N ASP A 475 2.40 -18.06 -13.23
CA ASP A 475 2.77 -17.23 -14.37
C ASP A 475 3.29 -15.86 -13.89
N GLU A 476 4.29 -15.30 -14.56
CA GLU A 476 4.90 -14.02 -14.17
C GLU A 476 3.90 -12.84 -14.23
N ASN A 477 2.90 -12.93 -15.10
CA ASN A 477 1.82 -11.95 -15.28
C ASN A 477 0.59 -12.26 -14.42
N ALA A 478 0.61 -13.33 -13.63
CA ALA A 478 -0.52 -13.78 -12.83
C ALA A 478 -0.88 -12.78 -11.72
N ARG A 479 -2.16 -12.50 -11.60
CA ARG A 479 -2.74 -11.65 -10.56
C ARG A 479 -2.99 -12.47 -9.30
N ARG A 480 -1.93 -12.69 -8.50
CA ARG A 480 -1.90 -13.67 -7.39
C ARG A 480 -2.53 -13.20 -6.10
N GLY A 481 -3.04 -12.00 -6.05
CA GLY A 481 -3.65 -11.51 -4.84
C GLY A 481 -3.95 -10.03 -4.91
N VAL A 482 -4.66 -9.59 -3.90
CA VAL A 482 -5.19 -8.24 -3.81
C VAL A 482 -5.07 -7.71 -2.41
N ARG A 483 -4.76 -6.43 -2.29
CA ARG A 483 -4.87 -5.64 -1.07
C ARG A 483 -5.81 -4.47 -1.27
N SER A 484 -6.36 -3.95 -0.19
CA SER A 484 -7.09 -2.70 -0.21
C SER A 484 -6.12 -1.52 -0.19
N GLY A 485 -6.48 -0.44 -0.86
CA GLY A 485 -5.88 0.89 -0.69
C GLY A 485 -6.90 1.80 -0.03
N THR A 486 -7.05 1.69 1.29
CA THR A 486 -8.09 2.38 2.05
C THR A 486 -7.70 3.82 2.38
N VAL A 487 -8.50 4.79 1.96
CA VAL A 487 -8.34 6.21 2.27
C VAL A 487 -9.42 6.64 3.25
N LEU A 488 -8.98 7.12 4.41
CA LEU A 488 -9.84 7.60 5.48
C LEU A 488 -9.96 9.12 5.45
N LEU A 489 -11.19 9.63 5.38
CA LEU A 489 -11.50 11.05 5.56
C LEU A 489 -11.50 11.45 7.03
N ARG A 490 -11.60 10.48 7.94
CA ARG A 490 -11.66 10.67 9.39
C ARG A 490 -10.91 9.55 10.10
N SER A 491 -10.32 9.85 11.26
CA SER A 491 -9.74 8.84 12.13
C SER A 491 -10.82 7.93 12.70
N VAL A 492 -10.48 6.66 12.89
CA VAL A 492 -11.37 5.63 13.43
C VAL A 492 -10.74 4.96 14.67
N SER A 493 -11.57 4.59 15.63
CA SER A 493 -11.17 3.83 16.82
C SER A 493 -10.91 2.36 16.50
N SER A 494 -11.61 1.85 15.47
CA SER A 494 -11.41 0.50 14.96
C SER A 494 -11.61 0.46 13.45
N LEU A 495 -10.78 -0.34 12.79
CA LEU A 495 -10.88 -0.64 11.37
C LEU A 495 -10.74 -2.14 11.19
N THR A 496 -11.68 -2.73 10.46
CA THR A 496 -11.75 -4.17 10.23
C THR A 496 -12.03 -4.47 8.76
N TYR A 497 -11.31 -5.45 8.23
CA TYR A 497 -11.46 -5.96 6.87
C TYR A 497 -11.96 -7.40 6.96
N THR A 498 -13.08 -7.69 6.33
CA THR A 498 -13.68 -9.02 6.35
C THR A 498 -13.89 -9.52 4.93
N PHE A 499 -13.29 -10.66 4.61
CA PHE A 499 -13.54 -11.39 3.36
C PHE A 499 -14.61 -12.45 3.60
N THR A 500 -15.63 -12.45 2.76
CA THR A 500 -16.71 -13.45 2.76
C THR A 500 -16.81 -14.12 1.40
N ASN A 501 -17.28 -15.37 1.38
CA ASN A 501 -17.65 -16.05 0.13
C ASN A 501 -19.07 -15.65 -0.32
N GLU A 502 -19.51 -16.17 -1.43
CA GLU A 502 -20.84 -15.89 -2.02
C GLU A 502 -22.00 -16.30 -1.11
N ALA A 503 -21.81 -17.31 -0.26
CA ALA A 503 -22.79 -17.75 0.77
C ALA A 503 -22.78 -16.84 2.02
N GLY A 504 -21.98 -15.76 2.05
CA GLY A 504 -21.86 -14.85 3.19
C GLY A 504 -21.04 -15.40 4.36
N GLN A 505 -20.37 -16.54 4.20
CA GLN A 505 -19.51 -17.10 5.24
C GLN A 505 -18.20 -16.32 5.29
N THR A 506 -17.80 -15.94 6.51
CA THR A 506 -16.51 -15.27 6.74
C THR A 506 -15.35 -16.23 6.50
N ILE A 507 -14.48 -15.84 5.58
CA ILE A 507 -13.25 -16.56 5.24
C ILE A 507 -12.09 -16.05 6.08
N ARG A 508 -11.95 -14.73 6.18
CA ARG A 508 -10.85 -14.11 6.91
C ARG A 508 -11.24 -12.73 7.40
N THR A 509 -10.73 -12.36 8.58
CA THR A 509 -10.88 -11.03 9.15
C THR A 509 -9.51 -10.49 9.57
N PHE A 510 -9.25 -9.23 9.24
CA PHE A 510 -8.09 -8.48 9.69
C PHE A 510 -8.58 -7.30 10.52
N THR A 511 -8.08 -7.15 11.74
CA THR A 511 -8.38 -6.00 12.59
C THR A 511 -7.13 -5.16 12.72
N CYS A 512 -7.20 -3.92 12.21
CA CYS A 512 -6.09 -2.97 12.23
C CYS A 512 -6.12 -2.05 13.46
N GLY A 513 -7.17 -2.12 14.27
CA GLY A 513 -7.34 -1.27 15.44
C GLY A 513 -7.60 0.19 15.05
N ARG A 514 -7.06 1.13 15.82
CA ARG A 514 -7.15 2.56 15.56
C ARG A 514 -6.38 2.94 14.31
N ALA A 515 -6.98 3.73 13.44
CA ALA A 515 -6.32 4.31 12.27
C ALA A 515 -6.62 5.81 12.17
N ASP A 516 -5.59 6.60 11.86
CA ASP A 516 -5.75 8.03 11.68
C ASP A 516 -6.25 8.37 10.27
N ARG A 517 -6.84 9.55 10.13
CA ARG A 517 -7.22 10.12 8.83
C ARG A 517 -6.01 10.09 7.89
N SER A 518 -6.25 9.67 6.66
CA SER A 518 -5.24 9.66 5.60
C SER A 518 -4.71 11.07 5.34
N ILE A 519 -3.41 11.19 5.17
CA ILE A 519 -2.75 12.44 4.80
C ILE A 519 -2.38 12.39 3.31
N TYR A 520 -2.45 13.53 2.65
CA TYR A 520 -1.99 13.65 1.27
C TYR A 520 -0.47 13.77 1.23
N ASP A 521 0.19 12.84 0.56
CA ASP A 521 1.63 12.92 0.33
C ASP A 521 1.89 13.77 -0.91
N VAL A 522 2.41 14.97 -0.67
CA VAL A 522 2.67 15.94 -1.74
C VAL A 522 3.80 15.53 -2.67
N GLN A 523 4.70 14.66 -2.22
CA GLN A 523 5.82 14.16 -3.05
C GLN A 523 5.33 13.07 -4.00
N GLU A 524 4.50 12.17 -3.50
CA GLU A 524 3.92 11.06 -4.27
C GLU A 524 2.64 11.46 -5.01
N ARG A 525 2.10 12.64 -4.72
CA ARG A 525 0.83 13.16 -5.29
C ARG A 525 -0.37 12.23 -5.05
N SER A 526 -0.38 11.55 -3.93
CA SER A 526 -1.41 10.59 -3.56
C SER A 526 -1.70 10.63 -2.06
N PRO A 527 -2.90 10.26 -1.61
CA PRO A 527 -3.13 10.05 -0.20
C PRO A 527 -2.36 8.80 0.25
N ARG A 528 -1.78 8.83 1.44
CA ARG A 528 -1.28 7.63 2.07
C ARG A 528 -2.45 6.76 2.49
N THR A 529 -2.42 5.51 2.07
CA THR A 529 -3.44 4.54 2.47
C THR A 529 -3.21 4.09 3.93
N VAL A 530 -4.24 3.52 4.53
CA VAL A 530 -4.12 2.96 5.89
C VAL A 530 -3.07 1.86 5.91
N GLU A 531 -3.04 1.03 4.88
CA GLU A 531 -2.12 -0.10 4.74
C GLU A 531 -0.65 0.34 4.69
N ASP A 532 -0.38 1.54 4.20
CA ASP A 532 0.96 2.13 4.16
C ASP A 532 1.31 2.86 5.47
N SER A 533 0.31 3.27 6.25
CA SER A 533 0.46 4.14 7.42
C SER A 533 0.38 3.41 8.76
N VAL A 534 -0.37 2.30 8.82
CA VAL A 534 -0.60 1.53 10.06
C VAL A 534 0.22 0.25 10.05
N PRO A 535 1.26 0.13 10.89
CA PRO A 535 2.09 -1.06 10.93
C PRO A 535 1.29 -2.33 11.21
N GLY A 536 1.46 -3.34 10.37
CA GLY A 536 0.77 -4.64 10.50
C GLY A 536 -0.66 -4.66 9.95
N CYS A 537 -1.17 -3.54 9.44
CA CYS A 537 -2.43 -3.49 8.70
C CYS A 537 -2.18 -3.73 7.22
N ALA A 538 -2.11 -4.99 6.82
CA ALA A 538 -1.90 -5.39 5.43
C ALA A 538 -2.91 -6.50 5.06
N PRO A 539 -4.18 -6.16 4.81
CA PRO A 539 -5.20 -7.12 4.43
C PRO A 539 -4.94 -7.65 3.03
N TRP A 540 -4.28 -8.79 2.96
CA TRP A 540 -3.96 -9.48 1.72
C TRP A 540 -4.87 -10.69 1.52
N PHE A 541 -5.46 -10.81 0.34
CA PHE A 541 -6.23 -11.97 -0.10
C PHE A 541 -5.60 -12.56 -1.36
N SER A 542 -5.21 -13.84 -1.30
CA SER A 542 -4.48 -14.55 -2.35
C SER A 542 -5.15 -15.86 -2.77
N GLY A 543 -6.43 -16.06 -2.43
CA GLY A 543 -7.16 -17.30 -2.72
C GLY A 543 -6.85 -18.46 -1.79
N TYR A 544 -6.20 -18.19 -0.64
CA TYR A 544 -5.94 -19.19 0.41
C TYR A 544 -6.65 -18.82 1.70
N ALA A 545 -7.16 -19.83 2.40
CA ALA A 545 -7.68 -19.69 3.76
C ALA A 545 -6.54 -19.41 4.77
N PRO A 546 -6.85 -18.97 6.02
CA PRO A 546 -5.83 -18.70 7.04
C PRO A 546 -4.95 -19.90 7.42
N ASP A 547 -5.43 -21.11 7.23
CA ASP A 547 -4.70 -22.37 7.47
C ASP A 547 -3.82 -22.81 6.29
N GLY A 548 -3.82 -22.02 5.21
CA GLY A 548 -3.09 -22.33 3.98
C GLY A 548 -3.82 -23.23 3.00
N SER A 549 -5.04 -23.67 3.30
CA SER A 549 -5.84 -24.45 2.36
C SER A 549 -6.34 -23.56 1.20
N GLU A 550 -6.52 -24.18 0.03
CA GLU A 550 -7.02 -23.51 -1.15
C GLU A 550 -8.52 -23.18 -1.01
N LEU A 551 -8.89 -21.95 -1.35
CA LEU A 551 -10.27 -21.55 -1.42
C LEU A 551 -10.87 -21.97 -2.78
N PRO A 552 -12.16 -22.32 -2.84
CA PRO A 552 -12.82 -22.63 -4.11
C PRO A 552 -12.90 -21.42 -5.02
N ASP A 553 -12.86 -21.63 -6.33
CA ASP A 553 -13.16 -20.60 -7.31
C ASP A 553 -14.57 -20.05 -7.10
N GLY A 554 -14.77 -18.78 -7.37
CA GLY A 554 -16.05 -18.11 -7.21
C GLY A 554 -15.92 -16.66 -6.73
N ARG A 555 -17.05 -16.06 -6.39
CA ARG A 555 -17.12 -14.68 -5.94
C ARG A 555 -16.87 -14.55 -4.44
N TYR A 556 -16.13 -13.50 -4.11
CA TYR A 556 -15.83 -13.08 -2.74
C TYR A 556 -16.14 -11.61 -2.57
N THR A 557 -16.41 -11.21 -1.34
CA THR A 557 -16.64 -9.81 -0.99
C THR A 557 -15.68 -9.40 0.10
N LEU A 558 -14.96 -8.29 -0.09
CA LEU A 558 -14.29 -7.56 0.97
C LEU A 558 -15.24 -6.52 1.53
N THR A 559 -15.50 -6.56 2.83
CA THR A 559 -16.16 -5.49 3.57
C THR A 559 -15.13 -4.82 4.48
N ILE A 560 -15.03 -3.49 4.39
CA ILE A 560 -14.19 -2.67 5.23
C ILE A 560 -15.12 -1.88 6.14
N GLU A 561 -14.94 -2.06 7.44
CA GLU A 561 -15.77 -1.44 8.48
C GLU A 561 -14.90 -0.55 9.36
N GLY A 562 -15.33 0.70 9.55
CA GLY A 562 -14.69 1.67 10.42
C GLY A 562 -15.65 2.25 11.43
N THR A 563 -15.22 2.40 12.68
CA THR A 563 -15.99 3.06 13.75
C THR A 563 -15.30 4.35 14.15
N THR A 564 -16.03 5.47 14.11
CA THR A 564 -15.49 6.79 14.50
C THR A 564 -15.18 6.88 15.99
N GLU A 565 -14.35 7.85 16.36
CA GLU A 565 -14.17 8.32 17.73
C GLU A 565 -15.18 9.44 18.07
N GLY A 566 -15.34 9.76 19.34
CA GLY A 566 -16.12 10.92 19.81
C GLY A 566 -17.36 10.55 20.60
N PRO A 567 -18.23 11.55 20.87
CA PRO A 567 -19.38 11.39 21.78
C PRO A 567 -20.46 10.44 21.26
N SER A 568 -20.64 10.37 19.94
CA SER A 568 -21.58 9.44 19.27
C SER A 568 -20.85 8.63 18.20
N PRO A 569 -20.13 7.55 18.60
CA PRO A 569 -19.46 6.70 17.66
C PRO A 569 -20.42 6.12 16.62
N SER A 570 -20.03 6.17 15.35
CA SER A 570 -20.81 5.62 14.23
C SER A 570 -19.96 4.63 13.48
N THR A 571 -20.57 3.50 13.13
CA THR A 571 -19.93 2.49 12.28
C THR A 571 -20.42 2.65 10.85
N GLN A 572 -19.50 2.75 9.92
CA GLN A 572 -19.76 2.81 8.48
C GLN A 572 -18.94 1.74 7.79
N GLN A 573 -19.44 1.28 6.64
CA GLN A 573 -18.79 0.24 5.86
C GLN A 573 -18.81 0.55 4.37
N ILE A 574 -17.80 0.02 3.68
CA ILE A 574 -17.75 -0.08 2.22
C ILE A 574 -17.46 -1.53 1.83
N SER A 575 -17.95 -1.94 0.66
CA SER A 575 -17.76 -3.32 0.20
C SER A 575 -17.34 -3.36 -1.26
N TYR A 576 -16.49 -4.33 -1.58
CA TYR A 576 -15.98 -4.59 -2.92
C TYR A 576 -16.11 -6.07 -3.25
N GLY A 577 -16.57 -6.39 -4.47
CA GLY A 577 -16.59 -7.74 -4.99
C GLY A 577 -15.28 -8.09 -5.70
N LEU A 578 -14.88 -9.35 -5.65
CA LEU A 578 -13.78 -9.91 -6.41
C LEU A 578 -14.08 -11.37 -6.79
N THR A 579 -13.42 -11.88 -7.81
CA THR A 579 -13.54 -13.27 -8.25
C THR A 579 -12.20 -13.98 -8.13
N LEU A 580 -12.20 -15.19 -7.57
CA LEU A 580 -11.08 -16.11 -7.64
C LEU A 580 -11.35 -17.09 -8.78
N ASP A 581 -10.44 -17.15 -9.74
CA ASP A 581 -10.45 -18.09 -10.85
C ASP A 581 -9.06 -18.68 -11.05
N THR A 582 -8.96 -19.99 -10.87
CA THR A 582 -7.69 -20.73 -10.99
C THR A 582 -7.68 -21.69 -12.16
N LYS A 583 -8.76 -21.72 -12.94
CA LYS A 583 -8.89 -22.62 -14.10
C LYS A 583 -8.28 -21.98 -15.33
N ALA A 584 -7.59 -22.81 -16.08
CA ALA A 584 -7.07 -22.40 -17.37
C ALA A 584 -8.18 -22.40 -18.43
N PRO A 585 -8.13 -21.50 -19.44
CA PRO A 585 -9.04 -21.54 -20.58
C PRO A 585 -9.07 -22.90 -21.27
N VAL A 586 -10.27 -23.40 -21.54
CA VAL A 586 -10.48 -24.66 -22.28
C VAL A 586 -10.47 -24.37 -23.78
N ILE A 587 -9.46 -24.89 -24.45
CA ILE A 587 -9.29 -24.78 -25.91
C ILE A 587 -9.94 -25.99 -26.55
N SER A 588 -10.78 -25.79 -27.58
CA SER A 588 -11.49 -26.86 -28.30
C SER A 588 -11.60 -26.55 -29.78
N ASN A 589 -12.04 -27.54 -30.55
CA ASN A 589 -12.31 -27.42 -32.01
C ASN A 589 -11.11 -26.87 -32.81
N VAL A 590 -9.89 -27.24 -32.42
CA VAL A 590 -8.66 -26.75 -33.07
C VAL A 590 -8.52 -27.37 -34.46
N THR A 591 -8.55 -26.53 -35.48
CA THR A 591 -8.41 -26.93 -36.87
C THR A 591 -7.48 -25.99 -37.64
N VAL A 592 -6.74 -26.55 -38.61
CA VAL A 592 -5.88 -25.78 -39.51
C VAL A 592 -6.36 -25.97 -40.92
N SER A 593 -6.58 -24.85 -41.62
CA SER A 593 -6.97 -24.82 -43.04
C SER A 593 -5.94 -24.09 -43.88
N GLY A 594 -5.87 -24.38 -45.20
CA GLY A 594 -4.89 -23.76 -46.09
C GLY A 594 -3.53 -24.48 -46.09
N ASP A 595 -2.62 -24.04 -46.95
CA ASP A 595 -1.30 -24.65 -47.15
C ASP A 595 -0.19 -23.60 -47.02
N GLY A 596 1.00 -24.07 -46.61
CA GLY A 596 2.19 -23.22 -46.51
C GLY A 596 1.96 -22.01 -45.60
N ASN A 597 2.27 -20.82 -46.04
CA ASN A 597 2.13 -19.55 -45.32
C ASN A 597 0.70 -18.98 -45.31
N GLU A 598 -0.24 -19.58 -46.04
CA GLU A 598 -1.66 -19.15 -46.08
C GLU A 598 -2.52 -19.97 -45.10
N ARG A 599 -1.87 -20.67 -44.14
CA ARG A 599 -2.59 -21.45 -43.11
C ARG A 599 -3.36 -20.52 -42.18
N THR A 600 -4.59 -20.90 -41.87
CA THR A 600 -5.45 -20.27 -40.87
C THR A 600 -5.75 -21.29 -39.77
N LEU A 601 -5.50 -20.95 -38.53
CA LEU A 601 -5.86 -21.70 -37.35
C LEU A 601 -7.21 -21.20 -36.83
N SER A 602 -8.17 -22.14 -36.68
CA SER A 602 -9.50 -21.88 -36.10
C SER A 602 -9.66 -22.69 -34.83
N PHE A 603 -10.16 -22.09 -33.76
CA PHE A 603 -10.38 -22.74 -32.48
C PHE A 603 -11.40 -22.01 -31.64
N ASP A 604 -12.00 -22.72 -30.68
CA ASP A 604 -12.92 -22.19 -29.71
C ASP A 604 -12.27 -22.18 -28.34
N VAL A 605 -12.60 -21.19 -27.52
CA VAL A 605 -12.18 -21.07 -26.14
C VAL A 605 -13.40 -20.88 -25.25
N ALA A 606 -13.44 -21.55 -24.12
CA ALA A 606 -14.44 -21.37 -23.08
C ALA A 606 -13.75 -21.20 -21.71
N ASP A 607 -14.15 -20.18 -20.98
CA ASP A 607 -13.58 -19.87 -19.66
C ASP A 607 -14.55 -19.14 -18.75
N SER A 608 -14.34 -19.23 -17.43
CA SER A 608 -15.05 -18.44 -16.42
C SER A 608 -14.61 -16.97 -16.37
N SER A 609 -13.46 -16.65 -16.94
CA SER A 609 -12.89 -15.31 -17.05
C SER A 609 -12.82 -14.83 -18.51
N PRO A 610 -12.77 -13.52 -18.76
CA PRO A 610 -12.49 -12.99 -20.09
C PRO A 610 -11.11 -13.47 -20.61
N ILE A 611 -10.99 -13.70 -21.90
CA ILE A 611 -9.73 -14.07 -22.54
C ILE A 611 -8.88 -12.82 -22.76
N SER A 612 -7.63 -12.84 -22.30
CA SER A 612 -6.72 -11.69 -22.33
C SER A 612 -5.69 -11.76 -23.46
N ALA A 613 -5.18 -12.93 -23.78
CA ALA A 613 -4.15 -13.07 -24.79
C ALA A 613 -4.17 -14.42 -25.50
N VAL A 614 -3.63 -14.44 -26.72
CA VAL A 614 -3.32 -15.65 -27.48
C VAL A 614 -1.88 -15.55 -27.93
N GLY A 615 -1.12 -16.63 -27.78
CA GLY A 615 0.27 -16.72 -28.17
C GLY A 615 0.64 -18.08 -28.76
N PHE A 616 1.82 -18.20 -29.32
CA PHE A 616 2.31 -19.40 -29.98
C PHE A 616 3.77 -19.68 -29.59
N SER A 617 4.15 -20.95 -29.61
CA SER A 617 5.55 -21.37 -29.42
C SER A 617 5.86 -22.62 -30.24
N ALA A 618 7.15 -22.88 -30.45
CA ALA A 618 7.60 -24.08 -31.13
C ALA A 618 7.48 -25.35 -30.29
N THR A 619 7.58 -25.20 -28.94
CA THR A 619 7.45 -26.31 -27.97
C THR A 619 6.54 -25.84 -26.83
N ALA A 620 5.99 -26.77 -26.06
CA ALA A 620 5.03 -26.47 -24.98
C ALA A 620 5.54 -25.39 -23.99
N ASP A 621 6.83 -25.39 -23.70
CA ASP A 621 7.50 -24.45 -22.78
C ASP A 621 8.52 -23.54 -23.52
N GLY A 622 8.41 -23.41 -24.82
CA GLY A 622 9.31 -22.59 -25.64
C GLY A 622 9.00 -21.10 -25.57
N PRO A 623 9.88 -20.26 -26.15
CA PRO A 623 9.65 -18.82 -26.26
C PRO A 623 8.33 -18.54 -26.98
N ILE A 624 7.52 -17.66 -26.39
CA ILE A 624 6.18 -17.32 -26.87
C ILE A 624 6.27 -16.11 -27.83
N VAL A 625 5.59 -16.23 -28.96
CA VAL A 625 5.29 -15.13 -29.87
C VAL A 625 3.88 -14.64 -29.54
N GLU A 626 3.77 -13.53 -28.84
CA GLU A 626 2.50 -12.93 -28.43
C GLU A 626 1.83 -12.19 -29.60
N ARG A 627 0.51 -12.35 -29.69
CA ARG A 627 -0.34 -11.53 -30.54
C ARG A 627 -1.32 -10.75 -29.69
N GLY A 628 -0.89 -9.63 -29.16
CA GLY A 628 -1.71 -8.55 -28.63
C GLY A 628 -2.74 -8.92 -27.55
N ALA A 629 -2.72 -8.21 -26.47
CA ALA A 629 -3.82 -8.23 -25.51
C ALA A 629 -5.01 -7.45 -26.12
N GLU A 630 -6.13 -8.12 -26.34
CA GLU A 630 -7.41 -7.46 -26.57
C GLU A 630 -8.30 -7.71 -25.35
N VAL A 631 -8.87 -6.65 -24.79
CA VAL A 631 -9.91 -6.75 -23.75
C VAL A 631 -11.22 -7.12 -24.45
N TYR A 632 -11.70 -8.31 -24.16
CA TYR A 632 -12.89 -8.85 -24.82
C TYR A 632 -14.15 -8.72 -23.98
N PRO A 633 -15.35 -8.73 -24.61
CA PRO A 633 -16.61 -8.58 -23.89
C PRO A 633 -16.78 -9.64 -22.81
N THR A 634 -17.36 -9.22 -21.71
CA THR A 634 -17.62 -10.02 -20.52
C THR A 634 -18.95 -10.77 -20.56
N GLU A 635 -19.61 -10.80 -21.72
CA GLU A 635 -20.89 -11.50 -21.89
C GLU A 635 -20.70 -13.00 -21.73
N ARG A 636 -21.44 -13.58 -20.79
CA ARG A 636 -21.40 -15.00 -20.45
C ARG A 636 -22.56 -15.73 -21.12
N GLY A 637 -22.31 -16.95 -21.56
CA GLY A 637 -23.35 -17.86 -22.03
C GLY A 637 -24.28 -18.32 -20.89
N GLU A 638 -25.30 -19.10 -21.26
CA GLU A 638 -26.25 -19.69 -20.31
C GLU A 638 -25.57 -20.67 -19.31
N ASP A 639 -24.39 -21.18 -19.67
CA ASP A 639 -23.53 -22.02 -18.82
C ASP A 639 -22.62 -21.24 -17.87
N GLY A 640 -22.69 -19.88 -17.91
CA GLY A 640 -21.89 -19.00 -17.09
C GLY A 640 -20.46 -18.77 -17.58
N LEU A 641 -20.08 -19.33 -18.73
CA LEU A 641 -18.75 -19.18 -19.32
C LEU A 641 -18.73 -18.10 -20.40
N VAL A 642 -17.56 -17.50 -20.59
CA VAL A 642 -17.24 -16.64 -21.74
C VAL A 642 -16.82 -17.55 -22.88
N HIS A 643 -17.52 -17.50 -24.00
CA HIS A 643 -17.20 -18.27 -25.20
C HIS A 643 -16.59 -17.37 -26.27
N ARG A 644 -15.49 -17.84 -26.89
CA ARG A 644 -14.80 -17.09 -27.93
C ARG A 644 -14.36 -18.01 -29.04
N HIS A 645 -14.63 -17.59 -30.28
CA HIS A 645 -14.10 -18.21 -31.49
C HIS A 645 -12.98 -17.36 -32.07
N PHE A 646 -11.91 -18.00 -32.51
CA PHE A 646 -10.75 -17.34 -33.11
C PHE A 646 -10.42 -17.95 -34.48
N ASP A 647 -10.18 -17.08 -35.45
CA ASP A 647 -9.58 -17.39 -36.74
C ASP A 647 -8.27 -16.58 -36.88
N ILE A 648 -7.14 -17.26 -36.86
CA ILE A 648 -5.82 -16.59 -36.84
C ILE A 648 -5.00 -17.04 -38.03
N ALA A 649 -4.61 -16.10 -38.88
CA ALA A 649 -3.66 -16.36 -39.98
C ALA A 649 -2.25 -16.59 -39.39
N LEU A 650 -1.64 -17.75 -39.68
CA LEU A 650 -0.39 -18.19 -39.09
C LEU A 650 0.87 -17.63 -39.79
N LYS A 651 0.77 -16.87 -40.84
CA LYS A 651 1.88 -16.39 -41.67
C LYS A 651 3.01 -15.72 -40.86
N ASP A 652 2.64 -14.73 -40.02
CA ASP A 652 3.63 -13.98 -39.20
C ASP A 652 4.15 -14.81 -38.03
N THR A 653 3.27 -15.66 -37.47
CA THR A 653 3.61 -16.61 -36.42
C THR A 653 4.64 -17.62 -36.90
N LEU A 654 4.42 -18.24 -38.03
CA LEU A 654 5.34 -19.21 -38.63
C LEU A 654 6.69 -18.57 -39.00
N ALA A 655 6.68 -17.36 -39.55
CA ALA A 655 7.90 -16.61 -39.86
C ALA A 655 8.74 -16.31 -38.57
N SER A 656 8.09 -16.19 -37.40
CA SER A 656 8.77 -15.93 -36.11
C SER A 656 9.19 -17.21 -35.41
N ILE A 657 8.53 -18.35 -35.61
CA ILE A 657 8.83 -19.62 -34.92
C ILE A 657 9.91 -20.41 -35.68
N GLY A 658 10.02 -20.26 -37.02
CA GLY A 658 11.02 -20.91 -37.87
C GLY A 658 10.43 -21.51 -39.13
N ASP A 659 11.31 -22.07 -39.98
CA ASP A 659 10.95 -22.57 -41.32
C ASP A 659 10.07 -23.83 -41.27
N ASP A 660 8.79 -23.71 -41.58
CA ASP A 660 7.80 -24.74 -41.84
C ASP A 660 7.75 -25.91 -40.81
N PRO A 661 7.47 -25.60 -39.52
CA PRO A 661 7.41 -26.66 -38.48
C PRO A 661 6.27 -27.65 -38.72
N SER A 662 6.41 -28.88 -38.21
CA SER A 662 5.36 -29.90 -38.27
C SER A 662 4.20 -29.65 -37.31
N SER A 663 4.50 -29.00 -36.20
CA SER A 663 3.54 -28.60 -35.14
C SER A 663 4.00 -27.36 -34.43
N ILE A 664 3.07 -26.67 -33.82
CA ILE A 664 3.28 -25.57 -32.90
C ILE A 664 2.40 -25.77 -31.67
N TYR A 665 2.61 -24.94 -30.65
CA TYR A 665 1.75 -24.88 -29.46
C TYR A 665 0.96 -23.58 -29.46
N LEU A 666 -0.35 -23.68 -29.28
CA LEU A 666 -1.27 -22.59 -29.01
C LEU A 666 -1.35 -22.37 -27.49
N HIS A 667 -1.18 -21.14 -27.05
CA HIS A 667 -1.37 -20.72 -25.68
C HIS A 667 -2.47 -19.68 -25.61
N VAL A 668 -3.36 -19.83 -24.65
CA VAL A 668 -4.46 -18.87 -24.41
C VAL A 668 -4.41 -18.49 -22.92
N TRP A 669 -4.39 -17.21 -22.64
CA TRP A 669 -4.49 -16.70 -21.28
C TRP A 669 -5.85 -16.06 -21.05
N ASP A 670 -6.40 -16.30 -19.89
CA ASP A 670 -7.53 -15.56 -19.38
C ASP A 670 -7.07 -14.22 -18.74
N TRP A 671 -8.01 -13.47 -18.21
CA TRP A 671 -7.76 -12.16 -17.60
C TRP A 671 -6.83 -12.22 -16.36
N PRO A 672 -6.96 -13.17 -15.41
CA PRO A 672 -6.02 -13.32 -14.30
C PRO A 672 -4.70 -14.02 -14.66
N ALA A 673 -4.48 -14.38 -15.91
CA ALA A 673 -3.32 -15.06 -16.46
C ALA A 673 -3.20 -16.56 -16.09
N ASN A 674 -4.32 -17.29 -16.02
CA ASN A 674 -4.27 -18.74 -16.15
C ASN A 674 -4.05 -19.11 -17.61
N LYS A 675 -3.16 -20.08 -17.85
CA LYS A 675 -2.73 -20.43 -19.21
C LYS A 675 -3.24 -21.78 -19.64
N GLY A 676 -4.08 -21.82 -20.68
CA GLY A 676 -4.42 -23.02 -21.43
C GLY A 676 -3.42 -23.25 -22.56
N THR A 677 -3.06 -24.49 -22.83
CA THR A 677 -2.11 -24.86 -23.90
C THR A 677 -2.66 -26.03 -24.71
N ALA A 678 -2.58 -25.94 -26.05
CA ALA A 678 -2.98 -27.01 -26.95
C ALA A 678 -1.94 -27.21 -28.06
N PRO A 679 -1.59 -28.43 -28.43
CA PRO A 679 -0.76 -28.70 -29.59
C PRO A 679 -1.57 -28.44 -30.88
N VAL A 680 -0.93 -27.86 -31.90
CA VAL A 680 -1.50 -27.59 -33.22
C VAL A 680 -0.66 -28.30 -34.27
N ALA A 681 -1.21 -29.34 -34.88
CA ALA A 681 -0.56 -30.06 -35.98
C ALA A 681 -0.66 -29.25 -37.29
N LEU A 682 0.47 -28.92 -37.86
CA LEU A 682 0.56 -28.23 -39.15
C LEU A 682 0.78 -29.16 -40.34
N LYS A 683 1.32 -30.36 -40.04
CA LYS A 683 1.52 -31.47 -40.99
C LYS A 683 1.10 -32.76 -40.34
N THR A 684 0.62 -33.75 -41.12
CA THR A 684 0.32 -35.08 -40.59
C THR A 684 1.60 -35.93 -40.69
N ILE A 685 2.29 -36.11 -39.58
CA ILE A 685 3.46 -36.99 -39.46
C ILE A 685 3.05 -38.17 -38.56
N PRO A 686 2.91 -39.38 -39.14
CA PRO A 686 2.50 -40.53 -38.35
C PRO A 686 3.60 -41.00 -37.38
N MET A 687 3.19 -41.46 -36.24
CA MET A 687 4.08 -42.06 -35.23
C MET A 687 4.52 -43.42 -35.71
N THR A 688 5.80 -43.80 -35.53
CA THR A 688 6.36 -45.07 -35.94
C THR A 688 6.69 -45.99 -34.78
N SER A 689 6.89 -45.42 -33.59
CA SER A 689 7.12 -46.19 -32.35
C SER A 689 6.79 -45.39 -31.08
N LEU A 690 6.46 -46.14 -30.02
CA LEU A 690 6.26 -45.60 -28.66
C LEU A 690 7.26 -46.27 -27.71
N ALA A 691 7.68 -45.51 -26.68
CA ALA A 691 8.44 -46.03 -25.57
C ALA A 691 7.93 -45.42 -24.25
N LEU A 692 7.98 -46.22 -23.16
CA LEU A 692 7.63 -45.71 -21.82
C LEU A 692 8.89 -45.36 -21.04
N SER A 693 8.74 -44.40 -20.08
CA SER A 693 9.80 -43.93 -19.18
C SER A 693 10.46 -45.08 -18.41
N GLN A 694 9.73 -46.18 -18.20
CA GLN A 694 10.27 -47.43 -17.64
C GLN A 694 9.40 -48.61 -18.10
N THR A 695 10.02 -49.78 -18.17
CA THR A 695 9.38 -51.02 -18.63
C THR A 695 8.91 -51.95 -17.48
N SER A 696 9.24 -51.61 -16.24
CA SER A 696 8.76 -52.28 -15.04
C SER A 696 8.85 -51.40 -13.82
N ALA A 697 7.95 -51.59 -12.86
CA ALA A 697 7.99 -50.95 -11.54
C ALA A 697 7.37 -51.84 -10.47
N THR A 698 7.80 -51.67 -9.21
CA THR A 698 7.18 -52.33 -8.04
C THR A 698 6.52 -51.26 -7.19
N LEU A 699 5.26 -51.42 -6.86
CA LEU A 699 4.44 -50.52 -6.03
C LEU A 699 3.84 -51.33 -4.87
N SER A 700 3.56 -50.68 -3.77
CA SER A 700 2.71 -51.19 -2.70
C SER A 700 1.25 -50.87 -2.98
N VAL A 701 0.33 -51.64 -2.45
CA VAL A 701 -1.11 -51.33 -2.59
C VAL A 701 -1.41 -49.92 -2.06
N GLY A 702 -2.04 -49.09 -2.87
CA GLY A 702 -2.36 -47.67 -2.60
C GLY A 702 -1.34 -46.63 -3.10
N GLU A 703 -0.20 -47.10 -3.65
CA GLU A 703 0.78 -46.19 -4.27
C GLU A 703 0.42 -45.85 -5.71
N THR A 704 0.90 -44.70 -6.19
CA THR A 704 0.75 -44.24 -7.57
C THR A 704 2.11 -44.06 -8.24
N LEU A 705 2.13 -44.22 -9.57
CA LEU A 705 3.30 -44.01 -10.42
C LEU A 705 2.87 -43.38 -11.74
N THR A 706 3.53 -42.33 -12.18
CA THR A 706 3.29 -41.76 -13.50
C THR A 706 4.26 -42.38 -14.53
N LEU A 707 3.71 -43.01 -15.55
CA LEU A 707 4.44 -43.44 -16.75
C LEU A 707 4.32 -42.40 -17.83
N SER A 708 5.44 -41.86 -18.29
CA SER A 708 5.47 -40.98 -19.46
C SER A 708 5.79 -41.75 -20.73
N ALA A 709 5.13 -41.42 -21.83
CA ALA A 709 5.37 -42.02 -23.14
C ALA A 709 6.20 -41.05 -24.02
N THR A 710 7.17 -41.59 -24.75
CA THR A 710 7.92 -40.92 -25.80
C THR A 710 7.71 -41.62 -27.12
N HIS A 711 7.84 -40.92 -28.25
CA HIS A 711 7.57 -41.47 -29.60
C HIS A 711 8.66 -41.10 -30.62
N GLU A 712 8.72 -41.85 -31.67
CA GLU A 712 9.53 -41.54 -32.86
C GLU A 712 8.62 -41.50 -34.13
N PRO A 713 8.89 -40.61 -35.09
CA PRO A 713 9.82 -39.47 -34.97
C PRO A 713 9.37 -38.46 -33.93
N ALA A 714 10.30 -37.69 -33.36
CA ALA A 714 10.01 -36.73 -32.28
C ALA A 714 9.01 -35.61 -32.65
N ASP A 715 8.82 -35.36 -33.96
CA ASP A 715 7.89 -34.41 -34.53
C ASP A 715 6.56 -35.07 -35.02
N ALA A 716 6.33 -36.34 -34.66
CA ALA A 716 5.05 -36.99 -35.01
C ALA A 716 3.86 -36.29 -34.32
N ASN A 717 2.73 -36.20 -35.04
CA ASN A 717 1.51 -35.67 -34.49
C ASN A 717 0.91 -36.64 -33.45
N VAL A 718 1.02 -36.33 -32.21
CA VAL A 718 0.48 -37.12 -31.11
C VAL A 718 -0.97 -36.74 -30.89
N THR A 719 -1.90 -37.60 -31.28
CA THR A 719 -3.27 -37.57 -30.74
C THR A 719 -3.28 -38.13 -29.33
N ALA A 720 -4.35 -37.88 -28.56
CA ALA A 720 -4.44 -38.40 -27.18
C ALA A 720 -4.19 -39.92 -27.19
N LEU A 721 -3.13 -40.35 -26.52
CA LEU A 721 -2.76 -41.77 -26.38
C LEU A 721 -3.80 -42.52 -25.54
N SER A 722 -4.07 -43.76 -25.90
CA SER A 722 -4.94 -44.64 -25.13
C SER A 722 -4.15 -45.50 -24.17
N TRP A 723 -4.52 -45.49 -22.92
CA TRP A 723 -3.91 -46.28 -21.85
C TRP A 723 -4.83 -47.41 -21.39
N SER A 724 -4.27 -48.58 -21.10
CA SER A 724 -5.03 -49.72 -20.61
C SER A 724 -4.20 -50.54 -19.63
N SER A 725 -4.88 -51.24 -18.72
CA SER A 725 -4.30 -52.21 -17.81
C SER A 725 -4.77 -53.61 -18.18
N SER A 726 -3.87 -54.58 -18.07
CA SER A 726 -4.23 -56.00 -18.28
C SER A 726 -5.06 -56.56 -17.12
N ASP A 727 -4.97 -55.97 -15.93
CA ASP A 727 -5.71 -56.36 -14.73
C ASP A 727 -5.95 -55.14 -13.83
N GLU A 728 -7.13 -54.56 -13.91
CA GLU A 728 -7.51 -53.39 -13.11
C GLU A 728 -7.73 -53.72 -11.62
N ALA A 729 -7.83 -54.99 -11.25
CA ALA A 729 -7.87 -55.39 -9.85
C ALA A 729 -6.46 -55.37 -9.19
N VAL A 730 -5.42 -55.34 -10.02
CA VAL A 730 -4.01 -55.22 -9.57
C VAL A 730 -3.55 -53.78 -9.71
N ALA A 731 -3.70 -53.18 -10.86
CA ALA A 731 -3.34 -51.78 -11.10
C ALA A 731 -4.26 -51.14 -12.15
N THR A 732 -4.72 -49.90 -11.88
CA THR A 732 -5.44 -49.07 -12.86
C THR A 732 -4.51 -48.04 -13.47
N VAL A 733 -4.89 -47.47 -14.63
CA VAL A 733 -4.14 -46.39 -15.26
C VAL A 733 -5.09 -45.30 -15.76
N SER A 734 -4.74 -44.04 -15.52
CA SER A 734 -5.49 -42.87 -16.02
C SER A 734 -5.16 -42.57 -17.48
N ALA A 735 -5.97 -41.72 -18.12
CA ALA A 735 -5.71 -41.21 -19.48
C ALA A 735 -4.38 -40.40 -19.61
N THR A 736 -3.78 -40.01 -18.50
CA THR A 736 -2.50 -39.29 -18.43
C THR A 736 -1.31 -40.18 -18.08
N GLY A 737 -1.51 -41.48 -17.93
CA GLY A 737 -0.45 -42.44 -17.60
C GLY A 737 -0.17 -42.59 -16.09
N GLU A 738 -1.03 -42.03 -15.22
CA GLU A 738 -0.93 -42.26 -13.78
C GLU A 738 -1.48 -43.68 -13.45
N VAL A 739 -0.59 -44.51 -12.94
CA VAL A 739 -0.88 -45.91 -12.50
C VAL A 739 -1.16 -45.89 -11.01
N SER A 740 -2.28 -46.50 -10.59
CA SER A 740 -2.65 -46.65 -9.18
C SER A 740 -2.63 -48.14 -8.83
N ALA A 741 -1.87 -48.52 -7.79
CA ALA A 741 -1.79 -49.89 -7.30
C ALA A 741 -3.02 -50.26 -6.45
N VAL A 742 -3.83 -51.21 -6.88
CA VAL A 742 -5.12 -51.57 -6.28
C VAL A 742 -5.01 -52.85 -5.42
N GLY A 743 -4.39 -53.87 -5.94
CA GLY A 743 -4.27 -55.14 -5.24
C GLY A 743 -2.98 -55.89 -5.60
N ALA A 744 -2.50 -56.77 -4.71
CA ALA A 744 -1.25 -57.50 -4.93
C ALA A 744 -1.30 -58.43 -6.16
N GLY A 745 -0.27 -58.38 -6.99
CA GLY A 745 -0.17 -59.16 -8.25
C GLY A 745 0.66 -58.42 -9.29
N ASP A 746 0.60 -58.94 -10.52
CA ASP A 746 1.27 -58.32 -11.67
C ASP A 746 0.23 -57.82 -12.67
N ALA A 747 0.37 -56.57 -13.13
CA ALA A 747 -0.42 -56.01 -14.21
C ALA A 747 0.47 -55.40 -15.29
N THR A 748 0.09 -55.54 -16.55
CA THR A 748 0.76 -54.84 -17.67
C THR A 748 -0.02 -53.60 -18.06
N ILE A 749 0.61 -52.46 -17.96
CA ILE A 749 0.08 -51.16 -18.45
C ILE A 749 0.54 -50.98 -19.89
N THR A 750 -0.39 -50.75 -20.79
CA THR A 750 -0.10 -50.53 -22.22
C THR A 750 -0.59 -49.16 -22.68
N VAL A 751 0.26 -48.46 -23.41
CA VAL A 751 -0.08 -47.27 -24.12
C VAL A 751 -0.13 -47.52 -25.61
N THR A 752 -1.12 -46.97 -26.30
CA THR A 752 -1.38 -47.21 -27.73
C THR A 752 -1.73 -45.93 -28.47
N ASP A 753 -1.26 -45.76 -29.69
CA ASP A 753 -1.76 -44.73 -30.59
C ASP A 753 -3.13 -45.18 -31.14
N PRO A 754 -4.25 -44.50 -30.84
CA PRO A 754 -5.57 -44.93 -31.26
C PRO A 754 -5.75 -44.81 -32.76
N THR A 755 -4.92 -44.01 -33.46
CA THR A 755 -4.95 -43.85 -34.95
C THR A 755 -4.10 -44.95 -35.62
N GLN A 756 -3.15 -45.59 -34.90
CA GLN A 756 -2.29 -46.66 -35.37
C GLN A 756 -2.16 -47.74 -34.28
N PRO A 757 -3.16 -48.59 -34.11
CA PRO A 757 -3.21 -49.55 -32.99
C PRO A 757 -2.03 -50.52 -32.90
N SER A 758 -1.20 -50.63 -33.94
CA SER A 758 0.03 -51.41 -33.94
C SER A 758 1.21 -50.72 -33.25
N VAL A 759 1.13 -49.39 -33.01
CA VAL A 759 2.17 -48.63 -32.32
C VAL A 759 1.82 -48.58 -30.84
N THR A 760 2.51 -49.44 -30.05
CA THR A 760 2.25 -49.63 -28.63
C THR A 760 3.55 -49.71 -27.82
N ALA A 761 3.48 -49.39 -26.53
CA ALA A 761 4.52 -49.70 -25.55
C ALA A 761 3.89 -50.17 -24.24
N SER A 762 4.59 -51.04 -23.49
CA SER A 762 4.04 -51.61 -22.28
C SER A 762 5.07 -51.64 -21.12
N ALA A 763 4.55 -51.54 -19.89
CA ALA A 763 5.30 -51.69 -18.64
C ALA A 763 4.62 -52.70 -17.72
N THR A 764 5.42 -53.54 -17.04
CA THR A 764 4.92 -54.46 -16.03
C THR A 764 4.96 -53.83 -14.65
N ILE A 765 3.84 -53.78 -13.99
CA ILE A 765 3.70 -53.27 -12.62
C ILE A 765 3.50 -54.42 -11.67
N HIS A 766 4.45 -54.58 -10.77
CA HIS A 766 4.35 -55.55 -9.67
C HIS A 766 3.83 -54.85 -8.42
N VAL A 767 2.65 -55.24 -7.94
CA VAL A 767 2.07 -54.68 -6.74
C VAL A 767 2.27 -55.62 -5.56
N SER A 768 3.02 -55.14 -4.57
CA SER A 768 3.32 -55.91 -3.36
C SER A 768 2.22 -55.74 -2.30
N ALA A 769 1.96 -56.83 -1.55
CA ALA A 769 1.04 -56.73 -0.42
C ALA A 769 1.60 -55.80 0.68
N PRO A 770 0.74 -55.07 1.41
CA PRO A 770 1.19 -54.30 2.56
C PRO A 770 1.83 -55.17 3.64
N ALA A 771 2.72 -54.59 4.45
CA ALA A 771 3.32 -55.30 5.61
C ALA A 771 2.24 -55.88 6.49
N PRO A 772 2.38 -57.14 6.93
CA PRO A 772 1.35 -57.80 7.69
C PRO A 772 1.07 -57.06 9.00
N ALA A 773 -0.21 -56.83 9.27
CA ALA A 773 -0.65 -56.27 10.54
C ALA A 773 -0.28 -57.25 11.67
N ALA A 774 0.17 -56.70 12.80
CA ALA A 774 0.45 -57.51 13.97
C ALA A 774 -0.83 -58.18 14.50
N LYS A 775 -0.71 -59.40 15.01
CA LYS A 775 -1.77 -60.02 15.83
C LYS A 775 -2.08 -59.08 17.02
N ALA A 776 -3.32 -59.16 17.51
CA ALA A 776 -3.70 -58.40 18.71
C ALA A 776 -2.75 -58.68 19.88
N GLY A 777 -2.33 -57.63 20.57
CA GLY A 777 -1.36 -57.77 21.65
C GLY A 777 -1.21 -56.43 22.43
N THR A 778 -0.22 -56.37 23.31
CA THR A 778 0.05 -55.23 24.16
C THR A 778 1.54 -54.95 24.26
N TRP A 779 1.90 -53.68 24.26
CA TRP A 779 3.26 -53.24 24.51
C TRP A 779 3.70 -53.52 25.94
N LYS A 780 4.88 -54.10 26.08
CA LYS A 780 5.55 -54.37 27.36
C LYS A 780 6.92 -53.74 27.39
N ARG A 781 7.38 -53.41 28.58
CA ARG A 781 8.73 -52.88 28.81
C ARG A 781 9.40 -53.59 29.97
N ASP A 782 10.65 -53.92 29.79
CA ASP A 782 11.52 -54.44 30.87
C ASP A 782 12.86 -53.69 30.91
N GLY A 783 13.84 -54.20 31.66
CA GLY A 783 15.15 -53.57 31.81
C GLY A 783 16.01 -53.50 30.53
N ARG A 784 15.59 -54.17 29.46
CA ARG A 784 16.30 -54.24 28.16
C ARG A 784 15.63 -53.39 27.09
N GLY A 785 14.31 -53.13 27.18
CA GLY A 785 13.62 -52.31 26.21
C GLY A 785 12.12 -52.56 26.10
N TRP A 786 11.54 -52.00 25.03
CA TRP A 786 10.15 -52.26 24.67
C TRP A 786 10.04 -53.50 23.77
N TRP A 787 8.96 -54.25 23.95
CA TRP A 787 8.59 -55.42 23.12
C TRP A 787 7.07 -55.55 23.05
N TYR A 788 6.56 -56.22 22.00
CA TYR A 788 5.13 -56.36 21.79
C TYR A 788 4.71 -57.79 22.08
N ARG A 789 3.82 -58.00 23.05
CA ARG A 789 3.33 -59.31 23.42
C ARG A 789 1.96 -59.56 22.81
N TYR A 790 1.85 -60.58 21.99
CA TYR A 790 0.59 -61.07 21.46
C TYR A 790 -0.29 -61.64 22.56
N GLU A 791 -1.63 -61.73 22.31
CA GLU A 791 -2.57 -62.29 23.22
C GLU A 791 -2.32 -63.83 23.46
N ASP A 792 -1.76 -64.55 22.49
CA ASP A 792 -1.33 -65.97 22.57
C ASP A 792 -0.04 -66.18 23.41
N GLY A 793 0.52 -65.06 23.94
CA GLY A 793 1.72 -65.07 24.78
C GLY A 793 3.05 -65.02 24.01
N THR A 794 3.04 -65.18 22.71
CA THR A 794 4.23 -65.10 21.84
C THR A 794 4.57 -63.61 21.55
N TYR A 795 5.66 -63.31 20.88
CA TYR A 795 6.12 -61.96 20.50
C TYR A 795 6.86 -61.98 19.16
N PRO A 796 6.87 -60.90 18.42
CA PRO A 796 7.58 -60.81 17.14
C PRO A 796 9.10 -60.82 17.33
N THR A 797 9.81 -61.51 16.46
CA THR A 797 11.28 -61.57 16.43
C THR A 797 11.76 -61.34 15.01
N ASP A 798 12.84 -60.58 14.84
CA ASP A 798 13.51 -60.29 13.56
C ASP A 798 12.53 -59.95 12.42
N THR A 799 11.58 -59.04 12.67
CA THR A 799 10.50 -58.76 11.74
C THR A 799 10.08 -57.31 11.83
N THR A 800 9.49 -56.81 10.74
CA THR A 800 8.85 -55.47 10.66
C THR A 800 7.34 -55.68 10.67
N LEU A 801 6.60 -54.93 11.51
CA LEU A 801 5.15 -55.05 11.66
C LEU A 801 4.49 -53.69 11.76
N ALA A 802 3.28 -53.60 11.22
CA ALA A 802 2.40 -52.47 11.45
C ALA A 802 1.57 -52.70 12.73
N ILE A 803 1.68 -51.78 13.69
CA ILE A 803 0.94 -51.75 14.94
C ILE A 803 0.32 -50.37 15.12
N ASP A 804 -1.00 -50.30 15.27
CA ASP A 804 -1.75 -49.05 15.47
C ASP A 804 -1.42 -47.95 14.43
N GLY A 805 -1.26 -48.38 13.15
CA GLY A 805 -0.99 -47.44 12.04
C GLY A 805 0.45 -46.98 11.91
N ALA A 806 1.38 -47.47 12.72
CA ALA A 806 2.80 -47.16 12.61
C ALA A 806 3.64 -48.44 12.42
N THR A 807 4.74 -48.33 11.68
CA THR A 807 5.66 -49.46 11.42
C THR A 807 6.75 -49.53 12.47
N TYR A 808 6.98 -50.74 13.00
CA TYR A 808 7.99 -51.04 14.03
C TYR A 808 8.89 -52.20 13.58
N ARG A 809 10.18 -52.11 13.89
CA ARG A 809 11.16 -53.19 13.65
C ARG A 809 11.54 -53.81 14.97
N PHE A 810 11.51 -55.16 15.02
CA PHE A 810 11.90 -55.94 16.18
C PHE A 810 13.20 -56.71 15.89
N ASP A 811 14.10 -56.77 16.86
CA ASP A 811 15.33 -57.58 16.75
C ASP A 811 15.07 -59.08 16.93
N ALA A 812 16.10 -59.90 16.73
CA ALA A 812 16.03 -61.34 16.88
C ALA A 812 15.65 -61.77 18.31
N ARG A 813 15.66 -60.90 19.30
CA ARG A 813 15.26 -61.19 20.69
C ARG A 813 13.87 -60.65 20.99
N GLY A 814 13.20 -60.04 20.01
CA GLY A 814 11.86 -59.47 20.11
C GLY A 814 11.79 -58.05 20.70
N TYR A 815 12.92 -57.34 20.86
CA TYR A 815 12.90 -55.97 21.32
C TYR A 815 12.74 -54.96 20.17
N MET A 816 11.92 -53.96 20.39
CA MET A 816 11.69 -52.86 19.47
C MET A 816 12.98 -52.07 19.22
N ARG A 817 13.32 -51.86 17.97
CA ARG A 817 14.48 -51.06 17.55
C ARG A 817 14.17 -49.55 17.52
N THR A 818 15.17 -48.75 17.83
CA THR A 818 15.15 -47.28 17.72
C THR A 818 16.46 -46.80 17.09
N GLY A 819 16.46 -45.59 16.51
CA GLY A 819 17.58 -45.05 15.75
C GLY A 819 17.71 -45.70 14.37
N TRP A 820 18.90 -45.66 13.79
CA TRP A 820 19.18 -46.18 12.47
C TRP A 820 19.20 -47.71 12.46
N VAL A 821 18.47 -48.30 11.51
CA VAL A 821 18.38 -49.74 11.29
C VAL A 821 18.54 -50.02 9.80
N GLU A 822 19.48 -50.89 9.48
CA GLU A 822 19.62 -51.43 8.14
C GLU A 822 18.72 -52.66 7.98
N ASP A 823 17.91 -52.64 6.92
CA ASP A 823 17.07 -53.80 6.57
C ASP A 823 17.08 -54.00 5.04
N HIS A 824 17.47 -55.20 4.60
CA HIS A 824 17.61 -55.56 3.17
C HIS A 824 18.40 -54.58 2.29
N GLY A 825 19.47 -53.98 2.85
CA GLY A 825 20.34 -53.06 2.11
C GLY A 825 19.86 -51.58 2.09
N SER A 826 18.75 -51.29 2.75
CA SER A 826 18.24 -49.91 2.93
C SER A 826 18.31 -49.50 4.40
N TRP A 827 18.60 -48.22 4.63
CA TRP A 827 18.63 -47.64 5.98
C TRP A 827 17.29 -47.02 6.32
N TYR A 828 16.78 -47.29 7.50
CA TYR A 828 15.55 -46.72 8.08
C TYR A 828 15.85 -46.08 9.42
N TYR A 829 15.09 -45.09 9.78
CA TYR A 829 15.21 -44.45 11.10
C TYR A 829 13.95 -44.64 11.92
N HIS A 830 14.12 -45.23 13.08
CA HIS A 830 13.04 -45.43 14.04
C HIS A 830 13.15 -44.40 15.16
N LYS A 831 12.07 -43.61 15.36
CA LYS A 831 11.96 -42.62 16.42
C LYS A 831 12.19 -43.23 17.79
N ALA A 832 12.37 -42.39 18.82
CA ALA A 832 12.47 -42.89 20.21
C ALA A 832 11.22 -43.67 20.66
N SER A 833 10.08 -43.47 20.03
CA SER A 833 8.84 -44.24 20.20
C SER A 833 8.90 -45.62 19.53
N GLY A 834 9.91 -45.91 18.73
CA GLY A 834 10.05 -47.12 17.89
C GLY A 834 9.37 -47.02 16.53
N ALA A 835 8.47 -46.07 16.33
CA ALA A 835 7.80 -45.86 15.06
C ALA A 835 8.80 -45.44 13.97
N GLN A 836 8.70 -46.03 12.78
CA GLN A 836 9.50 -45.65 11.61
C GLN A 836 9.22 -44.20 11.25
N ALA A 837 10.26 -43.47 10.93
CA ALA A 837 10.16 -42.09 10.47
C ALA A 837 10.05 -42.00 8.94
N SER A 838 9.46 -40.93 8.43
CA SER A 838 9.45 -40.53 7.02
C SER A 838 9.64 -39.02 6.90
N GLY A 839 10.05 -38.55 5.73
CA GLY A 839 10.37 -37.15 5.50
C GLY A 839 11.70 -36.74 6.14
N TRP A 840 11.85 -35.45 6.41
CA TRP A 840 13.08 -34.91 6.98
C TRP A 840 13.26 -35.29 8.45
N ILE A 841 14.45 -35.76 8.80
CA ILE A 841 14.86 -35.99 10.18
C ILE A 841 16.18 -35.30 10.47
N LEU A 842 16.34 -34.81 11.68
CA LEU A 842 17.59 -34.27 12.21
C LEU A 842 18.17 -35.32 13.19
N ASP A 843 19.33 -35.88 12.86
CA ASP A 843 20.06 -36.78 13.77
C ASP A 843 21.44 -36.17 14.07
N GLY A 844 21.67 -35.83 15.33
CA GLY A 844 22.80 -35.02 15.77
C GLY A 844 22.72 -33.61 15.15
N ILE A 845 23.67 -33.24 14.30
CA ILE A 845 23.75 -31.97 13.58
C ILE A 845 23.49 -32.13 12.08
N SER A 846 23.08 -33.30 11.63
CA SER A 846 22.92 -33.64 10.21
C SER A 846 21.46 -33.90 9.86
N TRP A 847 21.00 -33.38 8.76
CA TRP A 847 19.70 -33.64 8.18
C TRP A 847 19.78 -34.81 7.23
N TYR A 848 18.75 -35.66 7.25
CA TYR A 848 18.53 -36.80 6.36
C TYR A 848 17.11 -36.74 5.83
N TYR A 849 16.88 -37.30 4.68
CA TYR A 849 15.56 -37.43 4.11
C TYR A 849 15.19 -38.90 3.98
N LEU A 850 14.08 -39.25 4.54
CA LEU A 850 13.51 -40.61 4.46
C LEU A 850 12.34 -40.55 3.49
N ASP A 851 12.39 -41.36 2.47
CA ASP A 851 11.36 -41.43 1.46
C ASP A 851 9.96 -41.59 2.11
N PRO A 852 9.00 -40.69 1.81
CA PRO A 852 7.70 -40.69 2.49
C PRO A 852 6.88 -41.98 2.30
N ALA A 853 7.04 -42.67 1.18
CA ALA A 853 6.30 -43.89 0.85
C ALA A 853 6.90 -45.12 1.51
N THR A 854 8.22 -45.27 1.47
CA THR A 854 8.93 -46.44 1.93
C THR A 854 9.57 -46.32 3.31
N GLY A 855 9.86 -45.07 3.73
CA GLY A 855 10.63 -44.78 4.93
C GLY A 855 12.14 -45.04 4.79
N ALA A 856 12.61 -45.41 3.61
CA ALA A 856 14.03 -45.67 3.35
C ALA A 856 14.83 -44.35 3.24
N MET A 857 16.09 -44.39 3.73
CA MET A 857 16.96 -43.20 3.63
C MET A 857 17.30 -42.90 2.16
N ALA A 858 16.99 -41.72 1.71
CA ALA A 858 17.32 -41.27 0.37
C ALA A 858 18.77 -40.83 0.26
N THR A 859 19.34 -40.92 -0.95
CA THR A 859 20.68 -40.46 -1.32
C THR A 859 20.62 -39.77 -2.70
N GLY A 860 21.61 -38.94 -3.02
CA GLY A 860 21.60 -38.20 -4.27
C GLY A 860 20.60 -37.03 -4.29
N TRP A 861 20.09 -36.67 -5.45
CA TRP A 861 19.10 -35.62 -5.62
C TRP A 861 17.72 -36.06 -5.13
N VAL A 862 17.10 -35.24 -4.30
CA VAL A 862 15.77 -35.45 -3.77
C VAL A 862 14.93 -34.18 -3.96
N LYS A 863 13.71 -34.36 -4.44
CA LYS A 863 12.75 -33.27 -4.56
C LYS A 863 11.73 -33.36 -3.42
N ASP A 864 11.60 -32.30 -2.63
CA ASP A 864 10.57 -32.21 -1.60
C ASP A 864 9.74 -30.96 -1.87
N GLY A 865 8.48 -31.16 -2.21
CA GLY A 865 7.65 -30.12 -2.84
C GLY A 865 8.29 -29.65 -4.16
N ASP A 866 8.48 -28.33 -4.31
CA ASP A 866 9.13 -27.74 -5.49
C ASP A 866 10.63 -27.51 -5.32
N THR A 867 11.21 -27.98 -4.21
CA THR A 867 12.60 -27.71 -3.86
C THR A 867 13.46 -28.95 -4.01
N TRP A 868 14.62 -28.80 -4.69
CA TRP A 868 15.61 -29.85 -4.81
C TRP A 868 16.65 -29.73 -3.69
N TYR A 869 17.06 -30.91 -3.18
CA TYR A 869 18.12 -31.08 -2.18
C TYR A 869 19.07 -32.17 -2.63
N TYR A 870 20.29 -32.18 -2.13
CA TYR A 870 21.25 -33.24 -2.42
C TYR A 870 21.73 -33.90 -1.14
N LEU A 871 21.52 -35.22 -1.07
CA LEU A 871 21.94 -36.08 0.03
C LEU A 871 23.25 -36.77 -0.39
N ASN A 872 24.23 -36.78 0.47
CA ASN A 872 25.52 -37.45 0.21
C ASN A 872 25.29 -38.91 -0.14
N PRO A 873 25.74 -39.40 -1.30
CA PRO A 873 25.45 -40.76 -1.77
C PRO A 873 25.93 -41.90 -0.84
N THR A 874 26.96 -41.66 -0.02
CA THR A 874 27.52 -42.66 0.89
C THR A 874 26.91 -42.57 2.28
N THR A 875 26.59 -41.36 2.77
CA THR A 875 26.20 -41.17 4.17
C THR A 875 24.74 -40.77 4.34
N GLY A 876 24.02 -40.47 3.28
CA GLY A 876 22.64 -39.94 3.33
C GLY A 876 22.50 -38.51 3.90
N LYS A 877 23.58 -37.87 4.33
CA LYS A 877 23.52 -36.53 4.93
C LYS A 877 23.19 -35.45 3.91
N MET A 878 22.30 -34.57 4.26
CA MET A 878 22.03 -33.37 3.44
C MET A 878 23.29 -32.51 3.27
N MET A 879 23.60 -32.17 2.02
CA MET A 879 24.76 -31.35 1.67
C MET A 879 24.37 -29.89 1.58
N THR A 880 25.34 -29.00 1.83
CA THR A 880 25.21 -27.54 1.69
C THR A 880 26.48 -26.99 1.07
N GLY A 881 26.39 -25.81 0.44
CA GLY A 881 27.52 -25.19 -0.24
C GLY A 881 27.65 -25.64 -1.70
N TRP A 882 28.87 -25.51 -2.26
CA TRP A 882 29.15 -25.85 -3.65
C TRP A 882 29.16 -27.38 -3.86
N LEU A 883 28.43 -27.84 -4.85
CA LEU A 883 28.38 -29.23 -5.30
C LEU A 883 28.74 -29.31 -6.78
N LYS A 884 29.62 -30.25 -7.12
CA LYS A 884 29.86 -30.59 -8.52
C LYS A 884 29.26 -31.99 -8.78
N ASP A 885 28.27 -32.06 -9.64
CA ASP A 885 27.62 -33.33 -10.00
C ASP A 885 27.31 -33.37 -11.50
N GLY A 886 27.48 -34.51 -12.16
CA GLY A 886 27.27 -34.70 -13.60
C GLY A 886 28.09 -33.73 -14.48
N GLY A 887 29.23 -33.21 -13.99
CA GLY A 887 30.06 -32.23 -14.68
C GLY A 887 29.65 -30.75 -14.50
N ALA A 888 28.45 -30.49 -13.96
CA ALA A 888 27.93 -29.16 -13.67
C ALA A 888 28.18 -28.76 -12.21
N TRP A 889 28.23 -27.44 -11.96
CA TRP A 889 28.28 -26.87 -10.61
C TRP A 889 26.89 -26.44 -10.13
N TYR A 890 26.58 -26.75 -8.89
CA TYR A 890 25.36 -26.37 -8.18
C TYR A 890 25.71 -25.68 -6.87
N TYR A 891 24.82 -24.94 -6.32
CA TYR A 891 24.97 -24.37 -4.98
C TYR A 891 23.75 -24.72 -4.11
N LEU A 892 24.03 -25.40 -3.02
CA LEU A 892 23.05 -25.77 -2.00
C LEU A 892 23.10 -24.75 -0.88
N LYS A 893 22.03 -24.00 -0.68
CA LYS A 893 21.98 -22.86 0.27
C LYS A 893 22.38 -23.31 1.67
N THR A 894 23.37 -22.65 2.26
CA THR A 894 24.01 -23.07 3.53
C THR A 894 23.05 -23.12 4.72
N GLY A 895 21.97 -22.36 4.74
CA GLY A 895 20.98 -22.37 5.83
C GLY A 895 19.89 -23.43 5.69
N SER A 896 19.53 -23.82 4.46
CA SER A 896 18.38 -24.68 4.18
C SER A 896 18.72 -25.97 3.43
N GLY A 897 19.89 -26.10 2.79
CA GLY A 897 20.21 -27.18 1.88
C GLY A 897 19.53 -27.09 0.50
N ALA A 898 18.60 -26.15 0.30
CA ALA A 898 17.86 -26.00 -0.94
C ALA A 898 18.77 -25.64 -2.12
N MET A 899 18.59 -26.29 -3.27
CA MET A 899 19.30 -25.97 -4.50
C MET A 899 19.01 -24.55 -4.94
N ALA A 900 20.02 -23.80 -5.31
CA ALA A 900 19.88 -22.44 -5.81
C ALA A 900 19.47 -22.45 -7.29
N THR A 901 18.51 -21.59 -7.63
CA THR A 901 18.11 -21.26 -9.00
C THR A 901 18.08 -19.75 -9.16
N GLY A 902 18.17 -19.24 -10.39
CA GLY A 902 18.18 -17.82 -10.67
C GLY A 902 19.44 -17.11 -10.15
N ARG A 903 19.35 -15.82 -9.85
CA ARG A 903 20.49 -15.02 -9.44
C ARG A 903 20.64 -15.00 -7.93
N LEU A 904 21.77 -15.48 -7.42
CA LEU A 904 22.10 -15.57 -6.01
C LEU A 904 23.44 -14.92 -5.68
N ARG A 905 23.50 -14.16 -4.58
CA ARG A 905 24.75 -13.63 -4.05
C ARG A 905 25.35 -14.60 -3.03
N ILE A 906 26.55 -15.11 -3.33
CA ILE A 906 27.30 -15.99 -2.44
C ILE A 906 28.54 -15.21 -1.99
N PHE A 907 28.65 -14.92 -0.69
CA PHE A 907 29.62 -13.98 -0.14
C PHE A 907 29.51 -12.61 -0.83
N TRP A 908 30.54 -12.19 -1.57
CA TRP A 908 30.61 -10.89 -2.24
C TRP A 908 30.41 -10.97 -3.76
N THR A 909 30.17 -12.18 -4.31
CA THR A 909 30.06 -12.43 -5.75
C THR A 909 28.63 -12.84 -6.10
N TRP A 910 28.13 -12.34 -7.23
CA TRP A 910 26.88 -12.75 -7.82
C TRP A 910 27.10 -13.91 -8.78
N TYR A 911 26.28 -14.93 -8.63
CA TYR A 911 26.24 -16.10 -9.50
C TYR A 911 24.83 -16.24 -10.09
N THR A 912 24.76 -16.80 -11.30
CA THR A 912 23.50 -17.08 -11.98
C THR A 912 23.39 -18.59 -12.20
N PHE A 913 22.27 -19.17 -11.77
CA PHE A 913 21.96 -20.58 -11.91
C PHE A 913 20.76 -20.75 -12.84
N SER A 914 20.74 -21.84 -13.62
CA SER A 914 19.60 -22.22 -14.45
C SER A 914 18.40 -22.61 -13.58
N GLU A 915 17.23 -22.81 -14.17
CA GLU A 915 16.07 -23.36 -13.50
C GLU A 915 16.32 -24.78 -12.98
N THR A 916 17.22 -25.51 -13.63
CA THR A 916 17.70 -26.83 -13.17
C THR A 916 18.86 -26.74 -12.18
N GLY A 917 19.18 -25.57 -11.68
CA GLY A 917 20.18 -25.31 -10.63
C GLY A 917 21.64 -25.31 -11.09
N GLN A 918 21.92 -25.46 -12.38
CA GLN A 918 23.30 -25.47 -12.90
C GLN A 918 23.87 -24.05 -12.96
N LEU A 919 25.13 -23.88 -12.53
CA LEU A 919 25.83 -22.61 -12.64
C LEU A 919 26.02 -22.20 -14.10
N ILE A 920 25.53 -20.98 -14.44
CA ILE A 920 25.67 -20.39 -15.78
C ILE A 920 26.83 -19.39 -15.80
N SER A 921 26.94 -18.54 -14.77
CA SER A 921 27.96 -17.48 -14.70
C SER A 921 28.22 -17.02 -13.25
#